data_f4564f5b29ec1a31474eedb0a832726e
#
_entry.id   f4564f5b29ec1a31474eedb0a832726e
#
_cell.length_a   1.000
_cell.length_b   1.000
_cell.length_c   1.000
_cell.angle_alpha   90.00
_cell.angle_beta   90.00
_cell.angle_gamma   90.00
#
_symmetry.space_group_name_H-M   'P 1'
#
loop_
_entity.id
_entity.type
_entity.pdbx_description
1 polymer ?
#
loop_
_entity_poly.entity_id
_entity_poly.type
_entity_poly.pdbx_seq_one_letter_code
_entity_poly.pdbx_strand_id
1 'polypeptide(L)'
;MERSTIVRVHEGLHARPATRFVRLAKSFESDVEIVKEGKAVSAKSSVKLMLLSVKENQEVTVRANGADAAEAVEALIGYLENPRSGLDEEDGAETAPAVEAAAPGKATIAAVSPDADDGRLHGIAASEGAAIGPAFAHFPKEIEQQPRTLAAEEIAREIERLGTAVTTVRARMAKALADASLAESDRAIVAALMDIAGDEALIGHAEGLVRKGIDAVSAVIGATEATAAEFSAVEDVYLAARTDDINAVGRQIALALLGEEEADLSSIPSGAVLIADDIGAWDLARAPLKRIGGIVCGKGGATSHIAIIARSHGIPAVLGLGERVREVAAAKEIAIDGARGWVSADPDDATRSEIVRLAEDAEKERAALAAFKDTVPRRADGTVIEVAANLGSLEEIDPAREAGAMGVGLFRTELLFMRHTHLPSEDLQAETYGTLARAFAPYPVIIRTLDIGGDKPVAGIEFPEEENPFLGWRGIRMCLDRPDIFKTQLKALLRVAVHGNVKVMLPMVSEIAEVERTKALIEECAAELAAAGTPFARFELGVMIETPAAVLIAPELARHVAFFSIGTNDLTQYIMAADRLHPAVARLNDVTNPAVMTAIGMTAKAAVEAGIMVGMCGEAAGRADLIPQFIKMGLTELSMSPSSIQRAKKAIAEL
;
A
#
# COMPACT_ATOMS: atom_id res chain seq x y z
N MET A 1 -26.82 32.62 -10.33
CA MET A 1 -27.65 31.93 -9.31
C MET A 1 -26.74 31.39 -8.26
N GLU A 2 -27.15 31.36 -6.97
CA GLU A 2 -26.34 30.75 -5.91
C GLU A 2 -27.23 30.05 -4.88
N ARG A 3 -26.71 28.97 -4.28
CA ARG A 3 -27.39 28.21 -3.22
C ARG A 3 -26.36 27.58 -2.29
N SER A 4 -26.59 27.67 -0.98
CA SER A 4 -25.77 27.02 0.03
C SER A 4 -26.38 25.68 0.41
N THR A 5 -25.51 24.71 0.71
CA THR A 5 -25.90 23.39 1.21
C THR A 5 -24.84 22.80 2.13
N ILE A 6 -25.24 21.81 2.92
CA ILE A 6 -24.32 20.99 3.68
C ILE A 6 -23.95 19.79 2.81
N VAL A 7 -22.65 19.57 2.59
CA VAL A 7 -22.14 18.44 1.83
C VAL A 7 -22.46 17.14 2.54
N ARG A 8 -23.23 16.29 1.88
CA ARG A 8 -23.60 14.94 2.35
C ARG A 8 -22.93 13.86 1.55
N VAL A 9 -22.28 14.24 0.43
CA VAL A 9 -21.45 13.31 -0.33
C VAL A 9 -20.46 12.68 0.62
N HIS A 10 -20.47 11.37 0.63
CA HIS A 10 -19.58 10.59 1.46
C HIS A 10 -18.13 11.03 1.21
N GLU A 11 -17.40 11.38 2.27
CA GLU A 11 -16.01 11.91 2.24
C GLU A 11 -15.87 13.37 1.78
N GLY A 12 -16.93 13.97 1.31
CA GLY A 12 -16.85 15.29 0.69
C GLY A 12 -16.31 15.22 -0.75
N LEU A 13 -15.62 16.27 -1.19
CA LEU A 13 -15.14 16.38 -2.58
C LEU A 13 -13.64 16.03 -2.68
N HIS A 14 -13.29 14.77 -2.40
CA HIS A 14 -11.95 14.22 -2.61
C HIS A 14 -11.93 13.22 -3.79
N ALA A 15 -10.79 13.10 -4.46
CA ALA A 15 -10.53 12.14 -5.52
C ALA A 15 -11.74 11.85 -6.47
N ARG A 16 -12.38 10.68 -6.35
CA ARG A 16 -13.50 10.26 -7.22
C ARG A 16 -14.74 11.13 -7.12
N PRO A 17 -15.27 11.47 -5.92
CA PRO A 17 -16.37 12.42 -5.80
C PRO A 17 -16.07 13.76 -6.45
N ALA A 18 -14.84 14.29 -6.29
CA ALA A 18 -14.44 15.55 -6.95
C ALA A 18 -14.42 15.39 -8.48
N THR A 19 -13.86 14.31 -9.01
CA THR A 19 -13.83 14.04 -10.45
C THR A 19 -15.25 13.94 -11.05
N ARG A 20 -16.17 13.24 -10.37
CA ARG A 20 -17.58 13.13 -10.83
C ARG A 20 -18.33 14.45 -10.72
N PHE A 21 -18.09 15.17 -9.62
CA PHE A 21 -18.63 16.53 -9.46
C PHE A 21 -18.15 17.47 -10.57
N VAL A 22 -16.84 17.43 -10.89
CA VAL A 22 -16.26 18.18 -12.02
C VAL A 22 -16.87 17.76 -13.35
N ARG A 23 -17.05 16.48 -13.58
CA ARG A 23 -17.67 15.98 -14.81
C ARG A 23 -19.10 16.48 -14.95
N LEU A 24 -19.87 16.45 -13.85
CA LEU A 24 -21.21 17.00 -13.81
C LEU A 24 -21.18 18.52 -14.03
N ALA A 25 -20.27 19.25 -13.40
CA ALA A 25 -20.12 20.69 -13.61
C ALA A 25 -19.73 21.05 -15.06
N LYS A 26 -18.88 20.23 -15.70
CA LYS A 26 -18.48 20.40 -17.11
C LYS A 26 -19.60 20.12 -18.13
N SER A 27 -20.67 19.41 -17.73
CA SER A 27 -21.82 19.19 -18.62
C SER A 27 -22.69 20.45 -18.84
N PHE A 28 -22.48 21.49 -18.04
CA PHE A 28 -23.20 22.77 -18.15
C PHE A 28 -22.35 23.85 -18.84
N GLU A 29 -23.02 24.71 -19.61
CA GLU A 29 -22.36 25.83 -20.29
C GLU A 29 -21.97 26.96 -19.31
N SER A 30 -22.74 27.16 -18.24
CA SER A 30 -22.52 28.18 -17.21
C SER A 30 -21.15 28.05 -16.54
N ASP A 31 -20.57 29.18 -16.20
CA ASP A 31 -19.44 29.20 -15.26
C ASP A 31 -19.93 28.84 -13.87
N VAL A 32 -19.33 27.81 -13.26
CA VAL A 32 -19.74 27.33 -11.94
C VAL A 32 -18.58 27.41 -10.97
N GLU A 33 -18.87 27.95 -9.80
CA GLU A 33 -17.94 28.05 -8.67
C GLU A 33 -18.52 27.34 -7.44
N ILE A 34 -17.63 26.79 -6.62
CA ILE A 34 -17.94 26.36 -5.27
C ILE A 34 -17.19 27.24 -4.28
N VAL A 35 -17.89 27.69 -3.25
CA VAL A 35 -17.37 28.63 -2.24
C VAL A 35 -17.40 27.93 -0.87
N LYS A 36 -16.25 27.91 -0.20
CA LYS A 36 -16.11 27.45 1.18
C LYS A 36 -15.36 28.51 1.99
N GLU A 37 -15.91 28.92 3.13
CA GLU A 37 -15.29 29.90 4.03
C GLU A 37 -14.80 31.17 3.31
N GLY A 38 -15.57 31.61 2.31
CA GLY A 38 -15.26 32.82 1.51
C GLY A 38 -14.24 32.58 0.38
N LYS A 39 -13.64 31.44 0.25
CA LYS A 39 -12.74 31.04 -0.86
C LYS A 39 -13.57 30.42 -1.98
N ALA A 40 -13.61 31.08 -3.14
CA ALA A 40 -14.29 30.57 -4.33
C ALA A 40 -13.30 29.89 -5.28
N VAL A 41 -13.69 28.73 -5.81
CA VAL A 41 -12.90 27.98 -6.81
C VAL A 41 -13.81 27.47 -7.93
N SER A 42 -13.26 27.28 -9.13
CA SER A 42 -14.01 26.69 -10.24
C SER A 42 -14.45 25.26 -9.91
N ALA A 43 -15.74 25.00 -10.05
CA ALA A 43 -16.32 23.67 -9.91
C ALA A 43 -15.95 22.73 -11.08
N LYS A 44 -15.33 23.25 -12.14
CA LYS A 44 -14.89 22.51 -13.32
C LYS A 44 -13.42 22.07 -13.25
N SER A 45 -12.71 22.36 -12.14
CA SER A 45 -11.32 21.96 -11.90
C SER A 45 -11.22 20.97 -10.74
N SER A 46 -10.74 19.76 -11.01
CA SER A 46 -10.49 18.75 -9.99
C SER A 46 -9.35 19.17 -9.05
N VAL A 47 -8.32 19.79 -9.59
CA VAL A 47 -7.17 20.32 -8.85
C VAL A 47 -7.63 21.36 -7.81
N LYS A 48 -8.43 22.36 -8.22
CA LYS A 48 -8.91 23.41 -7.31
C LYS A 48 -9.91 22.89 -6.28
N LEU A 49 -10.75 21.93 -6.63
CA LEU A 49 -11.67 21.31 -5.69
C LEU A 49 -10.93 20.52 -4.62
N MET A 50 -9.92 19.75 -4.99
CA MET A 50 -9.08 19.04 -4.03
C MET A 50 -8.36 20.01 -3.08
N LEU A 51 -7.80 21.11 -3.60
CA LEU A 51 -7.16 22.15 -2.78
C LEU A 51 -8.14 22.89 -1.86
N LEU A 52 -9.43 22.95 -2.19
CA LEU A 52 -10.46 23.52 -1.32
C LEU A 52 -10.78 22.60 -0.12
N SER A 53 -10.40 21.31 -0.21
CA SER A 53 -10.56 20.31 0.85
C SER A 53 -11.97 20.32 1.47
N VAL A 54 -12.99 20.18 0.64
CA VAL A 54 -14.38 20.17 1.11
C VAL A 54 -14.69 18.81 1.73
N LYS A 55 -14.93 18.78 3.04
CA LYS A 55 -15.27 17.56 3.78
C LYS A 55 -16.77 17.35 3.91
N GLU A 56 -17.17 16.13 4.18
CA GLU A 56 -18.55 15.82 4.54
C GLU A 56 -19.01 16.64 5.77
N ASN A 57 -20.29 17.02 5.79
CA ASN A 57 -20.91 17.85 6.80
C ASN A 57 -20.43 19.33 6.84
N GLN A 58 -19.60 19.76 5.91
CA GLN A 58 -19.26 21.18 5.76
C GLN A 58 -20.28 21.92 4.90
N GLU A 59 -20.48 23.20 5.20
CA GLU A 59 -21.32 24.09 4.41
C GLU A 59 -20.52 24.67 3.24
N VAL A 60 -21.09 24.56 2.04
CA VAL A 60 -20.55 25.18 0.83
C VAL A 60 -21.65 25.89 0.06
N THR A 61 -21.27 26.86 -0.75
CA THR A 61 -22.18 27.56 -1.66
C THR A 61 -21.79 27.27 -3.10
N VAL A 62 -22.73 26.76 -3.89
CA VAL A 62 -22.56 26.59 -5.35
C VAL A 62 -23.11 27.85 -6.02
N ARG A 63 -22.30 28.48 -6.86
CA ARG A 63 -22.64 29.70 -7.62
C ARG A 63 -22.46 29.41 -9.11
N ALA A 64 -23.47 29.72 -9.92
CA ALA A 64 -23.38 29.56 -11.37
C ALA A 64 -23.83 30.85 -12.09
N ASN A 65 -23.17 31.14 -13.21
CA ASN A 65 -23.46 32.29 -14.07
C ASN A 65 -23.46 31.85 -15.53
N GLY A 66 -24.60 31.98 -16.22
CA GLY A 66 -24.80 31.56 -17.60
C GLY A 66 -26.25 31.21 -17.89
N ALA A 67 -26.52 30.69 -19.07
CA ALA A 67 -27.89 30.45 -19.57
C ALA A 67 -28.57 29.29 -18.82
N ASP A 68 -27.81 28.25 -18.43
CA ASP A 68 -28.26 27.06 -17.71
C ASP A 68 -27.88 27.06 -16.20
N ALA A 69 -27.59 28.26 -15.65
CA ALA A 69 -27.12 28.45 -14.27
C ALA A 69 -28.09 27.86 -13.22
N ALA A 70 -29.40 27.90 -13.47
CA ALA A 70 -30.38 27.36 -12.54
C ALA A 70 -30.32 25.81 -12.48
N GLU A 71 -30.26 25.19 -13.64
CA GLU A 71 -30.14 23.73 -13.77
C GLU A 71 -28.80 23.22 -13.20
N ALA A 72 -27.72 23.93 -13.49
CA ALA A 72 -26.39 23.64 -12.97
C ALA A 72 -26.35 23.64 -11.44
N VAL A 73 -26.87 24.72 -10.80
CA VAL A 73 -26.90 24.83 -9.33
C VAL A 73 -27.75 23.70 -8.73
N GLU A 74 -28.92 23.40 -9.30
CA GLU A 74 -29.82 22.38 -8.78
C GLU A 74 -29.20 20.98 -8.87
N ALA A 75 -28.60 20.64 -10.01
CA ALA A 75 -27.94 19.36 -10.23
C ALA A 75 -26.73 19.17 -9.30
N LEU A 76 -25.89 20.20 -9.15
CA LEU A 76 -24.69 20.13 -8.30
C LEU A 76 -25.02 20.12 -6.81
N ILE A 77 -26.05 20.85 -6.38
CA ILE A 77 -26.59 20.77 -5.02
C ILE A 77 -27.16 19.35 -4.78
N GLY A 78 -27.94 18.82 -5.70
CA GLY A 78 -28.46 17.43 -5.61
C GLY A 78 -27.33 16.40 -5.50
N TYR A 79 -26.21 16.60 -6.20
CA TYR A 79 -25.01 15.80 -6.06
C TYR A 79 -24.42 15.90 -4.65
N LEU A 80 -24.27 17.13 -4.13
CA LEU A 80 -23.67 17.40 -2.81
C LEU A 80 -24.53 16.91 -1.64
N GLU A 81 -25.85 16.92 -1.78
CA GLU A 81 -26.80 16.49 -0.75
C GLU A 81 -27.03 14.96 -0.73
N ASN A 82 -26.62 14.25 -1.77
CA ASN A 82 -26.80 12.80 -1.86
C ASN A 82 -25.59 12.05 -1.31
N PRO A 83 -25.71 11.33 -0.19
CA PRO A 83 -24.62 10.54 0.40
C PRO A 83 -24.02 9.48 -0.54
N ARG A 84 -24.81 9.04 -1.54
CA ARG A 84 -24.38 8.03 -2.52
C ARG A 84 -23.73 8.64 -3.77
N SER A 85 -23.73 9.95 -3.92
CA SER A 85 -23.01 10.60 -5.01
C SER A 85 -21.52 10.30 -4.92
N GLY A 86 -20.95 9.78 -5.99
CA GLY A 86 -19.55 9.33 -5.99
C GLY A 86 -19.38 7.82 -5.75
N LEU A 87 -20.44 7.10 -5.36
CA LEU A 87 -20.46 5.63 -5.34
C LEU A 87 -20.99 5.11 -6.69
N ASP A 88 -20.45 4.01 -7.21
CA ASP A 88 -20.93 3.39 -8.45
C ASP A 88 -22.17 2.54 -8.19
N GLU A 89 -23.20 2.65 -9.04
CA GLU A 89 -24.39 1.78 -9.00
C GLU A 89 -24.10 0.37 -9.59
N GLU A 90 -22.95 0.17 -10.24
CA GLU A 90 -22.59 -1.08 -10.93
C GLU A 90 -21.33 -1.78 -10.37
N ASP A 91 -20.66 -1.22 -9.36
CA ASP A 91 -19.47 -1.82 -8.78
C ASP A 91 -19.78 -2.70 -7.56
N GLY A 92 -20.32 -3.90 -7.84
CA GLY A 92 -20.03 -5.09 -7.06
C GLY A 92 -18.65 -5.69 -7.39
N ALA A 93 -17.80 -4.96 -8.12
CA ALA A 93 -16.45 -5.35 -8.47
C ALA A 93 -15.45 -4.32 -7.89
N GLU A 94 -14.61 -4.81 -7.01
CA GLU A 94 -13.51 -4.12 -6.33
C GLU A 94 -12.69 -3.25 -7.28
N THR A 95 -12.73 -1.94 -7.06
CA THR A 95 -11.71 -1.06 -7.63
C THR A 95 -10.61 -0.90 -6.59
N ALA A 96 -9.44 -1.43 -6.89
CA ALA A 96 -8.26 -1.28 -6.06
C ALA A 96 -7.95 0.20 -5.80
N PRO A 97 -7.73 0.58 -4.54
CA PRO A 97 -7.33 1.95 -4.20
C PRO A 97 -5.85 2.17 -4.53
N ALA A 98 -5.54 3.41 -4.82
CA ALA A 98 -4.16 3.86 -4.84
C ALA A 98 -3.47 3.48 -3.52
N VAL A 99 -2.36 2.79 -3.63
CA VAL A 99 -1.54 2.42 -2.47
C VAL A 99 -1.05 3.72 -1.85
N GLU A 100 -1.52 4.00 -0.65
CA GLU A 100 -1.01 5.10 0.16
C GLU A 100 0.46 4.82 0.47
N ALA A 101 1.34 5.64 -0.10
CA ALA A 101 2.71 5.68 0.34
C ALA A 101 2.70 6.11 1.82
N ALA A 102 3.15 5.24 2.70
CA ALA A 102 3.46 5.64 4.06
C ALA A 102 4.31 6.92 3.96
N ALA A 103 3.90 7.96 4.67
CA ALA A 103 4.63 9.22 4.70
C ALA A 103 6.13 8.92 4.86
N PRO A 104 7.00 9.54 4.08
CA PRO A 104 8.41 9.46 4.32
C PRO A 104 8.64 10.15 5.67
N GLY A 105 8.62 9.35 6.75
CA GLY A 105 9.33 9.79 7.95
C GLY A 105 10.67 10.26 7.43
N LYS A 106 11.15 11.43 7.85
CA LYS A 106 12.48 11.91 7.52
C LYS A 106 13.46 10.79 7.85
N ALA A 107 13.61 9.86 6.90
CA ALA A 107 14.66 8.88 6.92
C ALA A 107 15.93 9.69 6.81
N THR A 108 16.49 9.98 7.95
CA THR A 108 17.90 10.34 8.02
C THR A 108 18.58 9.18 7.30
N ILE A 109 19.12 9.46 6.14
CA ILE A 109 19.92 8.52 5.34
C ILE A 109 20.87 7.89 6.33
N ALA A 110 20.64 6.63 6.70
CA ALA A 110 21.63 5.86 7.42
C ALA A 110 22.87 5.95 6.53
N ALA A 111 23.92 6.56 7.04
CA ALA A 111 25.16 6.71 6.32
C ALA A 111 25.57 5.32 5.86
N VAL A 112 25.46 5.09 4.54
CA VAL A 112 26.05 3.93 3.89
C VAL A 112 27.49 3.90 4.37
N SER A 113 27.91 2.78 4.97
CA SER A 113 29.30 2.61 5.39
C SER A 113 30.19 2.94 4.20
N PRO A 114 31.28 3.71 4.39
CA PRO A 114 32.15 4.04 3.29
C PRO A 114 32.63 2.75 2.63
N ASP A 115 32.61 2.75 1.31
CA ASP A 115 32.95 1.65 0.44
C ASP A 115 34.13 0.83 0.96
N ALA A 116 33.93 -0.47 1.07
CA ALA A 116 35.05 -1.37 0.94
C ALA A 116 35.64 -1.10 -0.47
N ASP A 117 36.94 -1.02 -0.61
CA ASP A 117 37.67 -0.74 -1.87
C ASP A 117 37.58 -1.95 -2.85
N ASP A 118 36.34 -2.47 -3.00
CA ASP A 118 36.01 -3.67 -3.80
C ASP A 118 35.33 -3.35 -5.14
N GLY A 119 35.22 -2.04 -5.48
CA GLY A 119 34.58 -1.59 -6.73
C GLY A 119 33.08 -1.77 -6.79
N ARG A 120 32.40 -2.05 -5.67
CA ARG A 120 30.95 -2.24 -5.57
C ARG A 120 30.27 -1.00 -5.02
N LEU A 121 29.10 -0.69 -5.54
CA LEU A 121 28.24 0.36 -5.00
C LEU A 121 27.22 -0.24 -4.06
N HIS A 122 27.17 0.25 -2.82
CA HIS A 122 26.24 -0.22 -1.82
C HIS A 122 25.03 0.70 -1.68
N GLY A 123 23.85 0.12 -1.64
CA GLY A 123 22.56 0.75 -1.44
C GLY A 123 21.69 -0.02 -0.45
N ILE A 124 20.41 0.22 -0.47
CA ILE A 124 19.42 -0.44 0.36
C ILE A 124 19.00 -1.75 -0.32
N ALA A 125 19.14 -2.88 0.36
CA ALA A 125 18.59 -4.17 -0.05
C ALA A 125 17.06 -4.08 -0.07
N ALA A 126 16.47 -3.92 -1.25
CA ALA A 126 15.04 -3.68 -1.40
C ALA A 126 14.26 -4.92 -1.83
N SER A 127 14.86 -5.80 -2.61
CA SER A 127 14.30 -7.10 -3.00
C SER A 127 15.42 -8.11 -3.19
N GLU A 128 15.30 -9.26 -2.57
CA GLU A 128 16.31 -10.32 -2.61
C GLU A 128 16.49 -10.90 -4.02
N GLY A 129 17.62 -11.53 -4.24
CA GLY A 129 17.99 -12.21 -5.47
C GLY A 129 19.29 -11.66 -6.05
N ALA A 130 19.79 -12.33 -7.07
CA ALA A 130 20.98 -11.95 -7.79
C ALA A 130 20.70 -12.00 -9.30
N ALA A 131 21.19 -11.00 -10.04
CA ALA A 131 21.05 -10.96 -11.48
C ALA A 131 22.25 -10.27 -12.12
N ILE A 132 22.49 -10.60 -13.38
CA ILE A 132 23.43 -9.92 -14.24
C ILE A 132 22.78 -9.72 -15.60
N GLY A 133 22.89 -8.52 -16.15
CA GLY A 133 22.28 -8.20 -17.43
C GLY A 133 22.74 -6.89 -18.00
N PRO A 134 22.37 -6.61 -19.27
CA PRO A 134 22.70 -5.35 -19.91
C PRO A 134 22.10 -4.17 -19.14
N ALA A 135 22.86 -3.11 -19.00
CA ALA A 135 22.40 -1.88 -18.37
C ALA A 135 21.33 -1.22 -19.25
N PHE A 136 20.19 -0.90 -18.64
CA PHE A 136 19.14 -0.11 -19.30
C PHE A 136 18.88 1.14 -18.47
N ALA A 137 19.50 2.24 -18.88
CA ALA A 137 19.38 3.52 -18.21
C ALA A 137 18.07 4.23 -18.60
N HIS A 138 17.25 4.52 -17.59
CA HIS A 138 16.01 5.25 -17.73
C HIS A 138 16.07 6.50 -16.86
N PHE A 139 16.69 7.55 -17.38
CA PHE A 139 16.74 8.84 -16.73
C PHE A 139 15.83 9.81 -17.48
N PRO A 140 14.97 10.54 -16.77
CA PRO A 140 14.20 11.59 -17.37
C PRO A 140 15.12 12.58 -18.08
N LYS A 141 14.86 12.82 -19.35
CA LYS A 141 15.63 13.78 -20.15
C LYS A 141 15.45 15.18 -19.54
N GLU A 142 16.51 15.89 -19.22
CA GLU A 142 16.38 17.26 -18.74
C GLU A 142 15.72 18.11 -19.83
N ILE A 143 14.62 18.78 -19.46
CA ILE A 143 13.95 19.71 -20.37
C ILE A 143 14.71 21.02 -20.22
N GLU A 144 15.54 21.35 -21.20
CA GLU A 144 16.22 22.63 -21.24
C GLU A 144 15.18 23.74 -21.38
N GLN A 145 15.01 24.52 -20.31
CA GLN A 145 14.19 25.73 -20.37
C GLN A 145 14.98 26.81 -21.11
N GLN A 146 14.56 27.12 -22.31
CA GLN A 146 15.03 28.30 -23.03
C GLN A 146 13.88 29.32 -23.09
N PRO A 147 13.65 30.09 -22.02
CA PRO A 147 12.53 31.02 -21.96
C PRO A 147 12.62 32.01 -23.13
N ARG A 148 11.64 31.93 -24.00
CA ARG A 148 11.51 32.86 -25.11
C ARG A 148 10.33 33.79 -24.84
N THR A 149 10.56 35.08 -25.00
CA THR A 149 9.46 36.07 -24.97
C THR A 149 8.76 36.09 -26.32
N LEU A 150 7.45 35.86 -26.30
CA LEU A 150 6.61 35.80 -27.50
C LEU A 150 6.21 37.19 -27.97
N ALA A 151 6.21 37.39 -29.29
CA ALA A 151 5.53 38.52 -29.87
C ALA A 151 3.98 38.37 -29.81
N ALA A 152 3.22 39.46 -29.79
CA ALA A 152 1.77 39.40 -29.63
C ALA A 152 1.06 38.53 -30.70
N GLU A 153 1.59 38.47 -31.91
CA GLU A 153 1.10 37.66 -33.02
C GLU A 153 1.39 36.13 -32.87
N GLU A 154 2.34 35.77 -32.02
CA GLU A 154 2.70 34.36 -31.76
C GLU A 154 1.85 33.71 -30.67
N ILE A 155 1.24 34.53 -29.77
CA ILE A 155 0.49 34.06 -28.60
C ILE A 155 -0.63 33.08 -28.98
N ALA A 156 -1.43 33.41 -29.98
CA ALA A 156 -2.54 32.53 -30.40
C ALA A 156 -2.06 31.17 -30.89
N ARG A 157 -0.94 31.15 -31.64
CA ARG A 157 -0.34 29.92 -32.14
C ARG A 157 0.27 29.06 -31.01
N GLU A 158 0.86 29.69 -30.01
CA GLU A 158 1.42 28.97 -28.85
C GLU A 158 0.31 28.37 -27.98
N ILE A 159 -0.83 29.06 -27.82
CA ILE A 159 -2.01 28.48 -27.14
C ILE A 159 -2.55 27.27 -27.92
N GLU A 160 -2.63 27.34 -29.24
CA GLU A 160 -3.05 26.22 -30.08
C GLU A 160 -2.07 25.02 -29.96
N ARG A 161 -0.76 25.29 -29.94
CA ARG A 161 0.28 24.26 -29.70
C ARG A 161 0.08 23.61 -28.33
N LEU A 162 -0.16 24.38 -27.28
CA LEU A 162 -0.43 23.87 -25.94
C LEU A 162 -1.67 22.94 -25.94
N GLY A 163 -2.79 23.39 -26.53
CA GLY A 163 -3.99 22.57 -26.65
C GLY A 163 -3.78 21.26 -27.41
N THR A 164 -2.97 21.31 -28.48
CA THR A 164 -2.58 20.11 -29.26
C THR A 164 -1.73 19.14 -28.42
N ALA A 165 -0.78 19.65 -27.66
CA ALA A 165 0.08 18.84 -26.79
C ALA A 165 -0.75 18.15 -25.68
N VAL A 166 -1.65 18.89 -25.02
CA VAL A 166 -2.58 18.33 -24.03
C VAL A 166 -3.44 17.22 -24.62
N THR A 167 -4.01 17.46 -25.81
CA THR A 167 -4.81 16.45 -26.53
C THR A 167 -4.00 15.19 -26.85
N THR A 168 -2.75 15.37 -27.28
CA THR A 168 -1.84 14.25 -27.59
C THR A 168 -1.52 13.43 -26.36
N VAL A 169 -1.20 14.07 -25.23
CA VAL A 169 -0.91 13.38 -23.96
C VAL A 169 -2.14 12.61 -23.47
N ARG A 170 -3.31 13.23 -23.47
CA ARG A 170 -4.56 12.55 -23.08
C ARG A 170 -4.92 11.39 -23.99
N ALA A 171 -4.67 11.50 -25.29
CA ALA A 171 -4.89 10.39 -26.23
C ALA A 171 -3.95 9.20 -25.97
N ARG A 172 -2.68 9.46 -25.58
CA ARG A 172 -1.73 8.42 -25.15
C ARG A 172 -2.21 7.71 -23.88
N MET A 173 -2.68 8.46 -22.88
CA MET A 173 -3.23 7.92 -21.64
C MET A 173 -4.50 7.11 -21.90
N ALA A 174 -5.41 7.59 -22.73
CA ALA A 174 -6.61 6.87 -23.13
C ALA A 174 -6.29 5.55 -23.85
N LYS A 175 -5.25 5.55 -24.70
CA LYS A 175 -4.77 4.31 -25.36
C LYS A 175 -4.23 3.31 -24.34
N ALA A 176 -3.48 3.77 -23.33
CA ALA A 176 -2.99 2.91 -22.26
C ALA A 176 -4.15 2.31 -21.42
N LEU A 177 -5.19 3.11 -21.13
CA LEU A 177 -6.40 2.63 -20.42
C LEU A 177 -7.17 1.55 -21.21
N ALA A 178 -7.08 1.55 -22.53
CA ALA A 178 -7.72 0.56 -23.39
C ALA A 178 -6.96 -0.78 -23.45
N ASP A 179 -5.74 -0.84 -22.91
CA ASP A 179 -4.95 -2.07 -22.88
C ASP A 179 -5.53 -3.04 -21.84
N ALA A 180 -5.96 -4.22 -22.31
CA ALA A 180 -6.57 -5.25 -21.47
C ALA A 180 -5.58 -5.90 -20.50
N SER A 181 -4.26 -5.77 -20.75
CA SER A 181 -3.19 -6.31 -19.88
C SER A 181 -2.89 -5.44 -18.66
N LEU A 182 -3.38 -4.20 -18.64
CA LEU A 182 -3.15 -3.28 -17.53
C LEU A 182 -3.94 -3.74 -16.30
N ALA A 183 -3.27 -3.84 -15.15
CA ALA A 183 -3.93 -4.17 -13.88
C ALA A 183 -4.93 -3.07 -13.50
N GLU A 184 -5.96 -3.42 -12.73
CA GLU A 184 -7.03 -2.48 -12.38
C GLU A 184 -6.53 -1.32 -11.51
N SER A 185 -5.59 -1.59 -10.59
CA SER A 185 -4.86 -0.57 -9.82
C SER A 185 -4.19 0.45 -10.72
N ASP A 186 -3.53 -0.03 -11.77
CA ASP A 186 -2.78 0.81 -12.70
C ASP A 186 -3.70 1.65 -13.59
N ARG A 187 -4.86 1.09 -13.96
CA ARG A 187 -5.92 1.84 -14.67
C ARG A 187 -6.42 3.04 -13.88
N ALA A 188 -6.62 2.88 -12.56
CA ALA A 188 -7.05 3.98 -11.71
C ALA A 188 -6.02 5.12 -11.66
N ILE A 189 -4.73 4.78 -11.60
CA ILE A 189 -3.63 5.75 -11.64
C ILE A 189 -3.60 6.49 -12.97
N VAL A 190 -3.65 5.77 -14.09
CA VAL A 190 -3.62 6.38 -15.44
C VAL A 190 -4.85 7.28 -15.67
N ALA A 191 -6.02 6.87 -15.18
CA ALA A 191 -7.24 7.68 -15.26
C ALA A 191 -7.09 9.00 -14.48
N ALA A 192 -6.53 8.95 -13.28
CA ALA A 192 -6.27 10.16 -12.48
C ALA A 192 -5.27 11.11 -13.16
N LEU A 193 -4.18 10.59 -13.74
CA LEU A 193 -3.22 11.39 -14.50
C LEU A 193 -3.86 12.03 -15.75
N MET A 194 -4.76 11.31 -16.43
CA MET A 194 -5.49 11.84 -17.57
C MET A 194 -6.44 12.98 -17.19
N ASP A 195 -7.05 12.93 -16.01
CA ASP A 195 -7.90 14.01 -15.50
C ASP A 195 -7.07 15.24 -15.14
N ILE A 196 -5.90 15.06 -14.52
CA ILE A 196 -4.94 16.16 -14.25
C ILE A 196 -4.45 16.80 -15.56
N ALA A 197 -4.16 16.01 -16.59
CA ALA A 197 -3.69 16.49 -17.89
C ALA A 197 -4.74 17.37 -18.62
N GLY A 198 -6.01 17.24 -18.28
CA GLY A 198 -7.10 18.07 -18.82
C GLY A 198 -7.68 19.07 -17.82
N ASP A 199 -7.02 19.32 -16.70
CA ASP A 199 -7.55 20.20 -15.66
C ASP A 199 -7.42 21.66 -16.03
N GLU A 200 -8.55 22.39 -15.91
CA GLU A 200 -8.61 23.81 -16.27
C GLU A 200 -7.70 24.70 -15.42
N ALA A 201 -7.39 24.32 -14.18
CA ALA A 201 -6.51 25.12 -13.35
C ALA A 201 -5.07 25.05 -13.85
N LEU A 202 -4.57 23.84 -14.15
CA LEU A 202 -3.22 23.63 -14.68
C LEU A 202 -3.08 24.26 -16.07
N ILE A 203 -3.98 23.90 -16.98
CA ILE A 203 -3.92 24.36 -18.37
C ILE A 203 -4.22 25.84 -18.49
N GLY A 204 -5.23 26.36 -17.78
CA GLY A 204 -5.56 27.77 -17.75
C GLY A 204 -4.45 28.65 -17.13
N HIS A 205 -3.72 28.12 -16.14
CA HIS A 205 -2.54 28.80 -15.61
C HIS A 205 -1.43 28.88 -16.67
N ALA A 206 -1.13 27.77 -17.35
CA ALA A 206 -0.17 27.73 -18.44
C ALA A 206 -0.55 28.69 -19.59
N GLU A 207 -1.83 28.69 -20.03
CA GLU A 207 -2.34 29.66 -21.03
C GLU A 207 -2.22 31.10 -20.55
N GLY A 208 -2.46 31.35 -19.28
CA GLY A 208 -2.30 32.69 -18.68
C GLY A 208 -0.85 33.18 -18.77
N LEU A 209 0.11 32.31 -18.60
CA LEU A 209 1.55 32.58 -18.77
C LEU A 209 1.90 32.82 -20.25
N VAL A 210 1.33 32.01 -21.16
CA VAL A 210 1.51 32.25 -22.62
C VAL A 210 0.95 33.61 -23.04
N ARG A 211 -0.22 34.01 -22.54
CA ARG A 211 -0.80 35.35 -22.80
C ARG A 211 0.05 36.49 -22.26
N LYS A 212 0.90 36.25 -21.26
CA LYS A 212 1.90 37.20 -20.75
C LYS A 212 3.21 37.19 -21.57
N GLY A 213 3.27 36.42 -22.67
CA GLY A 213 4.39 36.38 -23.57
C GLY A 213 5.45 35.32 -23.23
N ILE A 214 5.13 34.35 -22.38
CA ILE A 214 6.02 33.21 -22.08
C ILE A 214 5.74 32.07 -23.08
N ASP A 215 6.76 31.43 -23.64
CA ASP A 215 6.59 30.29 -24.55
C ASP A 215 5.86 29.11 -23.85
N ALA A 216 5.19 28.26 -24.62
CA ALA A 216 4.32 27.22 -24.10
C ALA A 216 5.06 26.19 -23.23
N VAL A 217 6.33 25.85 -23.52
CA VAL A 217 7.10 24.87 -22.72
C VAL A 217 7.40 25.45 -21.35
N SER A 218 7.96 26.67 -21.30
CA SER A 218 8.26 27.38 -20.05
C SER A 218 6.97 27.66 -19.25
N ALA A 219 5.87 27.97 -19.94
CA ALA A 219 4.56 28.22 -19.32
C ALA A 219 3.99 26.96 -18.65
N VAL A 220 4.09 25.80 -19.28
CA VAL A 220 3.65 24.53 -18.70
C VAL A 220 4.49 24.18 -17.48
N ILE A 221 5.81 24.30 -17.57
CA ILE A 221 6.70 24.00 -16.44
C ILE A 221 6.40 24.91 -15.26
N GLY A 222 6.31 26.23 -15.49
CA GLY A 222 6.00 27.20 -14.44
C GLY A 222 4.61 26.99 -13.82
N ALA A 223 3.59 26.63 -14.61
CA ALA A 223 2.26 26.31 -14.10
C ALA A 223 2.28 25.02 -13.27
N THR A 224 3.05 24.02 -13.71
CA THR A 224 3.22 22.75 -13.00
C THR A 224 3.91 22.96 -11.65
N GLU A 225 5.03 23.67 -11.63
CA GLU A 225 5.77 23.99 -10.40
C GLU A 225 4.92 24.77 -9.39
N ALA A 226 4.18 25.75 -9.86
CA ALA A 226 3.28 26.54 -9.00
C ALA A 226 2.17 25.67 -8.41
N THR A 227 1.54 24.80 -9.23
CA THR A 227 0.48 23.88 -8.78
C THR A 227 1.05 22.84 -7.80
N ALA A 228 2.19 22.27 -8.11
CA ALA A 228 2.88 21.30 -7.25
C ALA A 228 3.26 21.92 -5.89
N ALA A 229 3.71 23.18 -5.87
CA ALA A 229 4.01 23.91 -4.65
C ALA A 229 2.77 24.13 -3.78
N GLU A 230 1.59 24.42 -4.40
CA GLU A 230 0.33 24.55 -3.67
C GLU A 230 -0.07 23.24 -2.96
N PHE A 231 0.11 22.09 -3.62
CA PHE A 231 -0.17 20.77 -3.04
C PHE A 231 0.83 20.41 -1.94
N SER A 232 2.11 20.72 -2.12
CA SER A 232 3.14 20.46 -1.11
C SER A 232 2.97 21.31 0.16
N ALA A 233 2.28 22.44 0.08
CA ALA A 233 2.02 23.33 1.20
C ALA A 233 0.82 22.90 2.07
N VAL A 234 0.04 21.91 1.62
CA VAL A 234 -1.10 21.39 2.37
C VAL A 234 -0.59 20.35 3.40
N GLU A 235 -1.10 20.40 4.63
CA GLU A 235 -0.73 19.45 5.70
C GLU A 235 -1.27 18.03 5.47
N ASP A 236 -2.11 17.83 4.45
CA ASP A 236 -2.69 16.55 4.08
C ASP A 236 -1.69 15.70 3.27
N VAL A 237 -1.26 14.59 3.84
CA VAL A 237 -0.26 13.67 3.27
C VAL A 237 -0.73 13.09 1.92
N TYR A 238 -2.02 12.84 1.76
CA TYR A 238 -2.60 12.33 0.51
C TYR A 238 -2.52 13.35 -0.62
N LEU A 239 -2.79 14.62 -0.31
CA LEU A 239 -2.68 15.71 -1.29
C LEU A 239 -1.22 16.01 -1.63
N ALA A 240 -0.32 15.94 -0.64
CA ALA A 240 1.12 16.11 -0.88
C ALA A 240 1.68 15.04 -1.84
N ALA A 241 1.20 13.80 -1.76
CA ALA A 241 1.60 12.72 -2.69
C ALA A 241 1.20 12.99 -4.16
N ARG A 242 0.17 13.82 -4.40
CA ARG A 242 -0.23 14.21 -5.76
C ARG A 242 0.72 15.18 -6.46
N THR A 243 1.67 15.73 -5.73
CA THR A 243 2.74 16.57 -6.28
C THR A 243 3.51 15.86 -7.40
N ASP A 244 3.83 14.60 -7.20
CA ASP A 244 4.56 13.79 -8.19
C ASP A 244 3.71 13.51 -9.45
N ASP A 245 2.41 13.28 -9.29
CA ASP A 245 1.46 13.11 -10.39
C ASP A 245 1.38 14.38 -11.25
N ILE A 246 1.29 15.55 -10.62
CA ILE A 246 1.24 16.85 -11.30
C ILE A 246 2.53 17.09 -12.08
N ASN A 247 3.68 16.82 -11.46
CA ASN A 247 5.00 16.95 -12.09
C ASN A 247 5.14 16.00 -13.30
N ALA A 248 4.70 14.76 -13.16
CA ALA A 248 4.72 13.78 -14.25
C ALA A 248 3.87 14.24 -15.44
N VAL A 249 2.66 14.73 -15.20
CA VAL A 249 1.75 15.23 -16.24
C VAL A 249 2.33 16.47 -16.93
N GLY A 250 2.80 17.46 -16.17
CA GLY A 250 3.41 18.67 -16.72
C GLY A 250 4.59 18.36 -17.61
N ARG A 251 5.43 17.40 -17.17
CA ARG A 251 6.56 16.90 -17.95
C ARG A 251 6.12 16.27 -19.27
N GLN A 252 5.10 15.41 -19.26
CA GLN A 252 4.58 14.78 -20.49
C GLN A 252 4.05 15.82 -21.49
N ILE A 253 3.39 16.88 -21.01
CA ILE A 253 2.90 17.96 -21.86
C ILE A 253 4.06 18.76 -22.43
N ALA A 254 5.10 19.08 -21.64
CA ALA A 254 6.28 19.79 -22.09
C ALA A 254 7.06 18.99 -23.16
N LEU A 255 7.23 17.69 -22.98
CA LEU A 255 7.83 16.81 -24.00
C LEU A 255 7.01 16.78 -25.30
N ALA A 256 5.68 16.69 -25.19
CA ALA A 256 4.81 16.72 -26.37
C ALA A 256 4.92 18.06 -27.13
N LEU A 257 5.09 19.19 -26.43
CA LEU A 257 5.36 20.50 -27.03
C LEU A 257 6.70 20.56 -27.78
N LEU A 258 7.70 19.84 -27.29
CA LEU A 258 9.02 19.71 -27.93
C LEU A 258 9.02 18.71 -29.09
N GLY A 259 7.93 17.93 -29.27
CA GLY A 259 7.88 16.83 -30.23
C GLY A 259 8.73 15.64 -29.82
N GLU A 260 9.04 15.55 -28.53
CA GLU A 260 9.81 14.48 -27.94
C GLU A 260 8.91 13.48 -27.21
N GLU A 261 9.40 12.26 -27.06
CA GLU A 261 8.78 11.23 -26.23
C GLU A 261 9.78 10.77 -25.17
N GLU A 262 9.29 10.46 -24.00
CA GLU A 262 10.09 9.82 -22.97
C GLU A 262 10.47 8.41 -23.41
N ALA A 263 11.67 7.95 -23.05
CA ALA A 263 12.11 6.60 -23.37
C ALA A 263 11.10 5.60 -22.76
N ASP A 264 10.49 4.79 -23.62
CA ASP A 264 9.48 3.81 -23.20
C ASP A 264 10.19 2.56 -22.63
N LEU A 265 9.83 2.18 -21.41
CA LEU A 265 10.29 0.94 -20.78
C LEU A 265 9.87 -0.32 -21.55
N SER A 266 8.88 -0.22 -22.47
CA SER A 266 8.50 -1.34 -23.34
C SER A 266 9.66 -1.86 -24.21
N SER A 267 10.66 -1.02 -24.47
CA SER A 267 11.86 -1.36 -25.26
C SER A 267 12.94 -2.09 -24.45
N ILE A 268 12.77 -2.28 -23.13
CA ILE A 268 13.79 -2.91 -22.27
C ILE A 268 14.12 -4.32 -22.78
N PRO A 269 15.40 -4.66 -22.96
CA PRO A 269 15.82 -6.01 -23.33
C PRO A 269 15.46 -7.02 -22.23
N SER A 270 15.19 -8.27 -22.62
CA SER A 270 14.94 -9.32 -21.62
C SER A 270 16.17 -9.56 -20.75
N GLY A 271 15.98 -9.58 -19.44
CA GLY A 271 17.04 -9.76 -18.44
C GLY A 271 17.88 -8.50 -18.18
N ALA A 272 17.52 -7.33 -18.74
CA ALA A 272 18.24 -6.11 -18.49
C ALA A 272 18.03 -5.60 -17.05
N VAL A 273 19.05 -4.93 -16.51
CA VAL A 273 18.98 -4.23 -15.25
C VAL A 273 18.54 -2.78 -15.51
N LEU A 274 17.36 -2.44 -14.98
CA LEU A 274 16.78 -1.10 -15.08
C LEU A 274 17.47 -0.17 -14.08
N ILE A 275 18.01 0.95 -14.58
CA ILE A 275 18.74 1.93 -13.80
C ILE A 275 18.03 3.27 -13.93
N ALA A 276 17.63 3.87 -12.80
CA ALA A 276 16.92 5.15 -12.77
C ALA A 276 17.27 5.97 -11.53
N ASP A 277 17.06 7.30 -11.56
CA ASP A 277 17.07 8.10 -10.33
C ASP A 277 15.87 7.73 -9.45
N ASP A 278 14.70 7.66 -10.07
CA ASP A 278 13.43 7.21 -9.48
C ASP A 278 12.57 6.67 -10.63
N ILE A 279 11.59 5.84 -10.31
CA ILE A 279 10.65 5.31 -11.31
C ILE A 279 9.25 5.71 -10.89
N GLY A 280 8.63 6.58 -11.69
CA GLY A 280 7.27 7.02 -11.45
C GLY A 280 6.24 5.89 -11.62
N ALA A 281 5.09 6.05 -10.98
CA ALA A 281 3.99 5.10 -11.09
C ALA A 281 3.53 4.89 -12.54
N TRP A 282 3.58 5.95 -13.36
CA TRP A 282 3.29 5.91 -14.80
C TRP A 282 4.20 4.98 -15.59
N ASP A 283 5.52 5.05 -15.33
CA ASP A 283 6.52 4.24 -16.03
C ASP A 283 6.44 2.78 -15.59
N LEU A 284 6.21 2.58 -14.29
CA LEU A 284 6.15 1.25 -13.68
C LEU A 284 4.91 0.46 -14.11
N ALA A 285 3.74 1.13 -14.19
CA ALA A 285 2.49 0.52 -14.67
C ALA A 285 2.59 -0.01 -16.12
N ARG A 286 3.47 0.58 -16.92
CA ARG A 286 3.70 0.21 -18.34
C ARG A 286 4.93 -0.65 -18.55
N ALA A 287 5.72 -0.89 -17.52
CA ALA A 287 6.94 -1.65 -17.62
C ALA A 287 6.65 -3.15 -17.85
N PRO A 288 7.34 -3.80 -18.79
CA PRO A 288 7.23 -5.24 -18.96
C PRO A 288 8.03 -5.96 -17.86
N LEU A 289 7.49 -6.00 -16.63
CA LEU A 289 8.17 -6.48 -15.43
C LEU A 289 8.83 -7.85 -15.60
N LYS A 290 8.24 -8.74 -16.41
CA LYS A 290 8.79 -10.06 -16.72
C LYS A 290 10.11 -10.01 -17.52
N ARG A 291 10.45 -8.86 -18.12
CA ARG A 291 11.68 -8.67 -18.89
C ARG A 291 12.79 -8.02 -18.07
N ILE A 292 12.45 -7.46 -16.92
CA ILE A 292 13.41 -6.79 -16.03
C ILE A 292 14.17 -7.84 -15.22
N GLY A 293 15.50 -7.86 -15.38
CA GLY A 293 16.38 -8.77 -14.64
C GLY A 293 16.77 -8.24 -13.26
N GLY A 294 16.77 -6.91 -13.07
CA GLY A 294 17.07 -6.25 -11.80
C GLY A 294 16.71 -4.77 -11.83
N ILE A 295 16.57 -4.14 -10.66
CA ILE A 295 16.26 -2.72 -10.51
C ILE A 295 17.29 -2.03 -9.64
N VAL A 296 17.82 -0.90 -10.12
CA VAL A 296 18.79 -0.04 -9.42
C VAL A 296 18.28 1.40 -9.44
N CYS A 297 18.00 1.97 -8.27
CA CYS A 297 17.54 3.36 -8.19
C CYS A 297 18.38 4.23 -7.26
N GLY A 298 18.50 5.49 -7.64
CA GLY A 298 19.14 6.53 -6.83
C GLY A 298 18.31 6.85 -5.58
N LYS A 299 16.99 6.91 -5.72
CA LYS A 299 16.03 7.17 -4.65
C LYS A 299 15.30 5.90 -4.21
N GLY A 300 14.48 6.04 -3.17
CA GLY A 300 13.67 4.97 -2.63
C GLY A 300 14.29 4.25 -1.44
N GLY A 301 13.44 3.60 -0.67
CA GLY A 301 13.80 2.80 0.52
C GLY A 301 13.15 1.42 0.46
N ALA A 302 13.40 0.59 1.46
CA ALA A 302 12.86 -0.77 1.53
C ALA A 302 11.32 -0.85 1.54
N THR A 303 10.64 0.23 1.87
CA THR A 303 9.17 0.34 1.90
C THR A 303 8.60 1.13 0.72
N SER A 304 9.43 1.57 -0.23
CA SER A 304 8.97 2.33 -1.40
C SER A 304 8.12 1.46 -2.35
N HIS A 305 7.32 2.12 -3.18
CA HIS A 305 6.50 1.46 -4.22
C HIS A 305 7.32 0.50 -5.10
N ILE A 306 8.49 0.97 -5.53
CA ILE A 306 9.42 0.16 -6.35
C ILE A 306 9.86 -1.09 -5.60
N ALA A 307 10.19 -0.97 -4.30
CA ALA A 307 10.58 -2.10 -3.47
C ALA A 307 9.46 -3.15 -3.33
N ILE A 308 8.22 -2.68 -3.16
CA ILE A 308 7.04 -3.55 -3.05
C ILE A 308 6.82 -4.33 -4.36
N ILE A 309 6.84 -3.63 -5.50
CA ILE A 309 6.66 -4.26 -6.82
C ILE A 309 7.81 -5.20 -7.14
N ALA A 310 9.05 -4.82 -6.86
CA ALA A 310 10.20 -5.69 -7.07
C ALA A 310 10.07 -7.00 -6.30
N ARG A 311 9.69 -6.93 -5.01
CA ARG A 311 9.44 -8.11 -4.18
C ARG A 311 8.29 -8.98 -4.67
N SER A 312 7.17 -8.38 -5.06
CA SER A 312 6.00 -9.13 -5.53
C SER A 312 6.27 -9.90 -6.84
N HIS A 313 7.20 -9.40 -7.66
CA HIS A 313 7.61 -10.03 -8.92
C HIS A 313 8.92 -10.81 -8.82
N GLY A 314 9.55 -10.88 -7.64
CA GLY A 314 10.83 -11.56 -7.43
C GLY A 314 11.99 -10.94 -8.23
N ILE A 315 11.95 -9.62 -8.48
CA ILE A 315 13.00 -8.90 -9.20
C ILE A 315 14.03 -8.40 -8.19
N PRO A 316 15.32 -8.77 -8.28
CA PRO A 316 16.37 -8.22 -7.43
C PRO A 316 16.41 -6.70 -7.49
N ALA A 317 16.45 -6.00 -6.33
CA ALA A 317 16.45 -4.55 -6.32
C ALA A 317 17.37 -3.97 -5.26
N VAL A 318 18.15 -2.95 -5.67
CA VAL A 318 18.99 -2.12 -4.82
C VAL A 318 18.61 -0.66 -5.04
N LEU A 319 18.20 0.01 -3.96
CA LEU A 319 17.70 1.38 -3.99
C LEU A 319 18.59 2.30 -3.14
N GLY A 320 18.37 3.61 -3.23
CA GLY A 320 19.03 4.58 -2.36
C GLY A 320 20.51 4.82 -2.67
N LEU A 321 20.97 4.59 -3.92
CA LEU A 321 22.34 4.87 -4.31
C LEU A 321 22.66 6.38 -4.40
N GLY A 322 21.66 7.26 -4.32
CA GLY A 322 21.83 8.69 -4.54
C GLY A 322 22.33 9.00 -5.94
N GLU A 323 23.12 10.04 -6.06
CA GLU A 323 23.73 10.48 -7.34
C GLU A 323 24.65 9.41 -7.98
N ARG A 324 25.13 8.46 -7.17
CA ARG A 324 26.02 7.38 -7.65
C ARG A 324 25.34 6.41 -8.63
N VAL A 325 24.01 6.41 -8.68
CA VAL A 325 23.26 5.64 -9.68
C VAL A 325 23.67 6.01 -11.12
N ARG A 326 24.12 7.25 -11.34
CA ARG A 326 24.59 7.73 -12.64
C ARG A 326 25.94 7.15 -13.04
N GLU A 327 26.76 6.73 -12.08
CA GLU A 327 28.05 6.07 -12.32
C GLU A 327 27.83 4.70 -12.98
N VAL A 328 26.78 3.97 -12.57
CA VAL A 328 26.46 2.65 -13.14
C VAL A 328 25.68 2.74 -14.45
N ALA A 329 25.05 3.87 -14.73
CA ALA A 329 24.24 4.06 -15.94
C ALA A 329 25.03 4.03 -17.25
N ALA A 330 26.32 4.32 -17.21
CA ALA A 330 27.22 4.29 -18.36
C ALA A 330 27.79 2.90 -18.66
N ALA A 331 27.60 1.93 -17.75
CA ALA A 331 28.08 0.57 -17.90
C ALA A 331 27.36 -0.18 -19.04
N LYS A 332 27.99 -1.19 -19.58
CA LYS A 332 27.38 -2.08 -20.58
C LYS A 332 26.55 -3.17 -19.89
N GLU A 333 27.02 -3.60 -18.74
CA GLU A 333 26.42 -4.69 -17.99
C GLU A 333 26.48 -4.39 -16.49
N ILE A 334 25.43 -4.82 -15.78
CA ILE A 334 25.30 -4.61 -14.34
C ILE A 334 25.13 -5.97 -13.66
N ALA A 335 25.91 -6.19 -12.62
CA ALA A 335 25.66 -7.25 -11.65
C ALA A 335 25.00 -6.67 -10.40
N ILE A 336 23.97 -7.34 -9.91
CA ILE A 336 23.19 -6.91 -8.73
C ILE A 336 23.03 -8.07 -7.74
N ASP A 337 23.32 -7.82 -6.46
CA ASP A 337 22.94 -8.66 -5.34
C ASP A 337 21.94 -7.89 -4.46
N GLY A 338 20.66 -8.17 -4.68
CA GLY A 338 19.57 -7.52 -3.96
C GLY A 338 19.48 -7.94 -2.49
N ALA A 339 20.00 -9.13 -2.13
CA ALA A 339 20.01 -9.60 -0.76
C ALA A 339 21.06 -8.87 0.09
N ARG A 340 22.24 -8.60 -0.50
CA ARG A 340 23.33 -7.88 0.17
C ARG A 340 23.31 -6.37 -0.09
N GLY A 341 22.46 -5.91 -1.02
CA GLY A 341 22.29 -4.50 -1.34
C GLY A 341 23.46 -3.86 -2.08
N TRP A 342 24.13 -4.57 -2.99
CA TRP A 342 25.21 -4.00 -3.77
C TRP A 342 25.04 -4.19 -5.29
N VAL A 343 25.70 -3.33 -6.03
CA VAL A 343 25.70 -3.27 -7.49
C VAL A 343 27.15 -3.14 -8.00
N SER A 344 27.50 -3.80 -9.08
CA SER A 344 28.77 -3.66 -9.77
C SER A 344 28.56 -3.33 -11.26
N ALA A 345 29.20 -2.25 -11.72
CA ALA A 345 29.23 -1.83 -13.11
C ALA A 345 30.34 -2.56 -13.86
N ASP A 346 30.05 -3.08 -15.05
CA ASP A 346 30.97 -3.84 -15.90
C ASP A 346 31.80 -4.86 -15.08
N PRO A 347 31.12 -5.84 -14.41
CA PRO A 347 31.73 -6.73 -13.43
C PRO A 347 32.88 -7.53 -14.05
N ASP A 348 33.92 -7.73 -13.26
CA ASP A 348 35.00 -8.63 -13.62
C ASP A 348 34.56 -10.10 -13.66
N ASP A 349 35.40 -10.99 -14.16
CA ASP A 349 35.07 -12.42 -14.29
C ASP A 349 34.77 -13.10 -12.95
N ALA A 350 35.38 -12.63 -11.86
CA ALA A 350 35.15 -13.17 -10.52
C ALA A 350 33.75 -12.77 -10.00
N THR A 351 33.41 -11.49 -10.07
CA THR A 351 32.09 -10.97 -9.68
C THR A 351 30.99 -11.54 -10.57
N ARG A 352 31.23 -11.65 -11.88
CA ARG A 352 30.31 -12.30 -12.82
C ARG A 352 30.03 -13.74 -12.41
N SER A 353 31.08 -14.53 -12.14
CA SER A 353 30.96 -15.92 -11.72
C SER A 353 30.24 -16.06 -10.38
N GLU A 354 30.48 -15.14 -9.44
CA GLU A 354 29.77 -15.10 -8.15
C GLU A 354 28.26 -14.90 -8.35
N ILE A 355 27.85 -13.89 -9.14
CA ILE A 355 26.44 -13.55 -9.37
C ILE A 355 25.73 -14.65 -10.16
N VAL A 356 26.33 -15.17 -11.22
CA VAL A 356 25.74 -16.29 -12.00
C VAL A 356 25.50 -17.47 -11.08
N ARG A 357 26.50 -17.85 -10.26
CA ARG A 357 26.34 -18.95 -9.30
C ARG A 357 25.20 -18.67 -8.30
N LEU A 358 25.12 -17.45 -7.73
CA LEU A 358 24.03 -17.08 -6.81
C LEU A 358 22.67 -17.19 -7.49
N ALA A 359 22.54 -16.72 -8.72
CA ALA A 359 21.30 -16.81 -9.49
C ALA A 359 20.92 -18.26 -9.80
N GLU A 360 21.89 -19.09 -10.24
CA GLU A 360 21.66 -20.52 -10.47
C GLU A 360 21.31 -21.29 -9.20
N ASP A 361 21.97 -20.98 -8.08
CA ASP A 361 21.69 -21.63 -6.80
C ASP A 361 20.31 -21.24 -6.29
N ALA A 362 19.89 -19.97 -6.45
CA ALA A 362 18.54 -19.52 -6.14
C ALA A 362 17.47 -20.21 -7.02
N GLU A 363 17.73 -20.39 -8.31
CA GLU A 363 16.81 -21.09 -9.22
C GLU A 363 16.71 -22.59 -8.88
N LYS A 364 17.85 -23.24 -8.60
CA LYS A 364 17.87 -24.63 -8.13
C LYS A 364 17.13 -24.78 -6.81
N GLU A 365 17.33 -23.85 -5.87
CA GLU A 365 16.60 -23.83 -4.61
C GLU A 365 15.10 -23.66 -4.85
N ARG A 366 14.69 -22.71 -5.69
CA ARG A 366 13.27 -22.49 -6.04
C ARG A 366 12.64 -23.74 -6.66
N ALA A 367 13.33 -24.38 -7.60
CA ALA A 367 12.86 -25.61 -8.22
C ALA A 367 12.75 -26.76 -7.20
N ALA A 368 13.73 -26.88 -6.28
CA ALA A 368 13.68 -27.86 -5.21
C ALA A 368 12.55 -27.60 -4.20
N LEU A 369 12.30 -26.32 -3.88
CA LEU A 369 11.24 -25.92 -2.97
C LEU A 369 9.84 -26.17 -3.56
N ALA A 370 9.66 -26.07 -4.87
CA ALA A 370 8.39 -26.32 -5.54
C ALA A 370 7.82 -27.73 -5.25
N ALA A 371 8.70 -28.71 -5.00
CA ALA A 371 8.29 -30.06 -4.62
C ALA A 371 7.56 -30.12 -3.27
N PHE A 372 7.74 -29.11 -2.41
CA PHE A 372 7.11 -29.07 -1.09
C PHE A 372 5.76 -28.32 -1.09
N LYS A 373 5.32 -27.77 -2.20
CA LYS A 373 4.06 -27.02 -2.32
C LYS A 373 2.89 -27.78 -1.68
N ASP A 374 2.66 -29.02 -2.09
CA ASP A 374 1.53 -29.83 -1.65
C ASP A 374 1.84 -30.72 -0.44
N THR A 375 3.04 -30.58 0.14
CA THR A 375 3.44 -31.33 1.32
C THR A 375 2.62 -30.86 2.53
N VAL A 376 2.07 -31.82 3.29
CA VAL A 376 1.47 -31.59 4.61
C VAL A 376 2.52 -31.96 5.67
N PRO A 377 3.23 -30.96 6.23
CA PRO A 377 4.33 -31.24 7.15
C PRO A 377 3.81 -31.84 8.47
N ARG A 378 4.59 -32.77 9.03
CA ARG A 378 4.24 -33.45 10.29
C ARG A 378 5.45 -33.59 11.18
N ARG A 379 5.20 -33.55 12.48
CA ARG A 379 6.18 -33.98 13.50
C ARG A 379 6.36 -35.51 13.46
N ALA A 380 7.40 -35.97 14.11
CA ALA A 380 7.68 -37.41 14.24
C ALA A 380 6.54 -38.19 14.94
N ASP A 381 5.73 -37.54 15.78
CA ASP A 381 4.56 -38.13 16.43
C ASP A 381 3.30 -38.16 15.55
N GLY A 382 3.39 -37.67 14.30
CA GLY A 382 2.30 -37.59 13.34
C GLY A 382 1.48 -36.31 13.41
N THR A 383 1.72 -35.43 14.38
CA THR A 383 1.02 -34.14 14.51
C THR A 383 1.27 -33.27 13.27
N VAL A 384 0.21 -32.80 12.64
CA VAL A 384 0.30 -31.86 11.52
C VAL A 384 0.81 -30.51 12.01
N ILE A 385 1.75 -29.93 11.28
CA ILE A 385 2.17 -28.55 11.46
C ILE A 385 1.55 -27.73 10.33
N GLU A 386 0.64 -26.83 10.67
CA GLU A 386 0.01 -25.95 9.69
C GLU A 386 0.99 -24.85 9.27
N VAL A 387 1.28 -24.77 7.97
CA VAL A 387 2.08 -23.70 7.39
C VAL A 387 1.13 -22.80 6.62
N ALA A 388 0.78 -21.67 7.23
CA ALA A 388 -0.24 -20.74 6.78
C ALA A 388 0.36 -19.45 6.19
N ALA A 389 -0.48 -18.67 5.52
CA ALA A 389 -0.09 -17.37 4.97
C ALA A 389 -0.47 -16.20 5.89
N ASN A 390 0.38 -15.18 5.93
CA ASN A 390 0.03 -13.84 6.39
C ASN A 390 -0.46 -13.04 5.18
N LEU A 391 -1.66 -12.51 5.23
CA LEU A 391 -2.27 -11.73 4.17
C LEU A 391 -2.76 -10.38 4.69
N GLY A 392 -2.69 -9.36 3.85
CA GLY A 392 -3.25 -8.03 4.11
C GLY A 392 -4.37 -7.67 3.14
N SER A 393 -4.49 -8.40 2.03
CA SER A 393 -5.45 -8.09 0.98
C SER A 393 -5.93 -9.36 0.25
N LEU A 394 -7.01 -9.21 -0.54
CA LEU A 394 -7.57 -10.33 -1.33
C LEU A 394 -6.67 -10.68 -2.52
N GLU A 395 -5.90 -9.75 -3.04
CA GLU A 395 -4.97 -9.95 -4.15
C GLU A 395 -3.84 -10.93 -3.81
N GLU A 396 -3.57 -11.12 -2.51
CA GLU A 396 -2.55 -12.07 -2.02
C GLU A 396 -3.06 -13.52 -1.92
N ILE A 397 -4.37 -13.76 -2.16
CA ILE A 397 -4.97 -15.10 -2.09
C ILE A 397 -4.30 -16.06 -3.06
N ASP A 398 -4.23 -15.70 -4.34
CA ASP A 398 -3.68 -16.59 -5.37
C ASP A 398 -2.19 -16.85 -5.16
N PRO A 399 -1.33 -15.86 -4.90
CA PRO A 399 0.06 -16.10 -4.52
C PRO A 399 0.23 -17.06 -3.33
N ALA A 400 -0.61 -16.93 -2.28
CA ALA A 400 -0.55 -17.79 -1.12
C ALA A 400 -0.95 -19.24 -1.44
N ARG A 401 -2.02 -19.42 -2.23
CA ARG A 401 -2.45 -20.74 -2.69
C ARG A 401 -1.43 -21.39 -3.62
N GLU A 402 -0.83 -20.61 -4.50
CA GLU A 402 0.25 -21.07 -5.38
C GLU A 402 1.50 -21.49 -4.60
N ALA A 403 1.81 -20.82 -3.49
CA ALA A 403 2.86 -21.22 -2.57
C ALA A 403 2.53 -22.49 -1.76
N GLY A 404 1.27 -22.91 -1.74
CA GLY A 404 0.81 -24.08 -1.00
C GLY A 404 0.45 -23.78 0.46
N ALA A 405 -0.06 -22.61 0.76
CA ALA A 405 -0.54 -22.23 2.10
C ALA A 405 -1.64 -23.19 2.59
N MET A 406 -1.53 -23.60 3.85
CA MET A 406 -2.53 -24.41 4.56
C MET A 406 -3.45 -23.51 5.38
N GLY A 407 -4.04 -22.51 4.73
CA GLY A 407 -4.90 -21.52 5.36
C GLY A 407 -4.25 -20.14 5.51
N VAL A 408 -4.93 -19.29 6.26
CA VAL A 408 -4.49 -17.95 6.62
C VAL A 408 -4.31 -17.89 8.13
N GLY A 409 -3.08 -17.78 8.61
CA GLY A 409 -2.81 -17.68 10.05
C GLY A 409 -2.86 -16.25 10.56
N LEU A 410 -2.81 -15.27 9.65
CA LEU A 410 -3.04 -13.86 9.96
C LEU A 410 -3.63 -13.14 8.75
N PHE A 411 -4.88 -12.72 8.84
CA PHE A 411 -5.41 -11.68 7.98
C PHE A 411 -5.38 -10.33 8.72
N ARG A 412 -4.63 -9.37 8.18
CA ARG A 412 -4.50 -8.02 8.72
C ARG A 412 -5.64 -7.15 8.24
N THR A 413 -6.63 -6.90 9.10
CA THR A 413 -7.82 -6.13 8.72
C THR A 413 -7.58 -4.64 8.59
N GLU A 414 -6.51 -4.10 9.16
CA GLU A 414 -6.20 -2.68 9.12
C GLU A 414 -6.04 -2.16 7.68
N LEU A 415 -5.51 -2.95 6.75
CA LEU A 415 -5.40 -2.55 5.36
C LEU A 415 -6.77 -2.37 4.69
N LEU A 416 -7.78 -3.16 5.08
CA LEU A 416 -9.15 -2.94 4.64
C LEU A 416 -9.68 -1.58 5.12
N PHE A 417 -9.36 -1.18 6.36
CA PHE A 417 -9.78 0.10 6.91
C PHE A 417 -8.98 1.28 6.34
N MET A 418 -7.69 1.11 6.10
CA MET A 418 -6.82 2.14 5.54
C MET A 418 -7.08 2.39 4.05
N ARG A 419 -7.56 1.39 3.32
CA ARG A 419 -7.88 1.50 1.89
C ARG A 419 -9.15 2.32 1.62
N HIS A 420 -9.97 2.53 2.61
CA HIS A 420 -11.21 3.28 2.49
C HIS A 420 -11.09 4.62 3.21
N THR A 421 -11.67 5.62 2.63
CA THR A 421 -11.74 6.97 3.18
C THR A 421 -12.83 7.09 4.25
N HIS A 422 -13.52 5.99 4.55
CA HIS A 422 -14.52 5.84 5.60
C HIS A 422 -14.43 4.45 6.22
N LEU A 423 -15.03 4.29 7.38
CA LEU A 423 -15.06 3.00 8.06
C LEU A 423 -15.82 1.97 7.21
N PRO A 424 -15.22 0.79 6.92
CA PRO A 424 -15.86 -0.24 6.12
C PRO A 424 -17.19 -0.69 6.74
N SER A 425 -18.23 -0.78 5.91
CA SER A 425 -19.54 -1.26 6.36
C SER A 425 -19.48 -2.73 6.81
N GLU A 426 -20.48 -3.17 7.56
CA GLU A 426 -20.62 -4.58 7.96
C GLU A 426 -20.65 -5.51 6.72
N ASP A 427 -21.35 -5.10 5.66
CA ASP A 427 -21.49 -5.91 4.44
C ASP A 427 -20.16 -6.04 3.69
N LEU A 428 -19.42 -4.95 3.52
CA LEU A 428 -18.11 -4.97 2.88
C LEU A 428 -17.12 -5.86 3.66
N GLN A 429 -17.10 -5.73 4.97
CA GLN A 429 -16.27 -6.57 5.82
C GLN A 429 -16.66 -8.05 5.71
N ALA A 430 -17.96 -8.35 5.74
CA ALA A 430 -18.47 -9.71 5.62
C ALA A 430 -18.14 -10.32 4.24
N GLU A 431 -18.21 -9.55 3.16
CA GLU A 431 -17.86 -10.02 1.82
C GLU A 431 -16.37 -10.32 1.71
N THR A 432 -15.52 -9.40 2.16
CA THR A 432 -14.05 -9.58 2.17
C THR A 432 -13.64 -10.82 2.96
N TYR A 433 -14.13 -10.95 4.20
CA TYR A 433 -13.81 -12.10 5.04
C TYR A 433 -14.40 -13.41 4.49
N GLY A 434 -15.59 -13.35 3.89
CA GLY A 434 -16.24 -14.48 3.26
C GLY A 434 -15.48 -14.98 2.02
N THR A 435 -14.91 -14.07 1.24
CA THR A 435 -14.06 -14.41 0.09
C THR A 435 -12.81 -15.16 0.54
N LEU A 436 -12.13 -14.70 1.59
CA LEU A 436 -11.01 -15.42 2.19
C LEU A 436 -11.42 -16.80 2.70
N ALA A 437 -12.52 -16.90 3.45
CA ALA A 437 -12.99 -18.16 4.01
C ALA A 437 -13.27 -19.20 2.91
N ARG A 438 -13.94 -18.77 1.84
CA ARG A 438 -14.22 -19.65 0.67
C ARG A 438 -12.94 -20.07 -0.07
N ALA A 439 -12.00 -19.15 -0.25
CA ALA A 439 -10.76 -19.40 -1.01
C ALA A 439 -9.85 -20.45 -0.35
N PHE A 440 -9.83 -20.50 0.98
CA PHE A 440 -8.97 -21.40 1.75
C PHE A 440 -9.69 -22.62 2.34
N ALA A 441 -11.01 -22.75 2.20
CA ALA A 441 -11.70 -23.95 2.69
C ALA A 441 -11.06 -25.23 2.14
N PRO A 442 -10.85 -26.29 2.98
CA PRO A 442 -11.29 -26.45 4.35
C PRO A 442 -10.30 -25.92 5.42
N TYR A 443 -9.21 -25.30 5.02
CA TYR A 443 -8.19 -24.80 5.93
C TYR A 443 -8.66 -23.59 6.74
N PRO A 444 -8.13 -23.38 7.96
CA PRO A 444 -8.54 -22.26 8.80
C PRO A 444 -8.12 -20.90 8.24
N VAL A 445 -8.94 -19.90 8.53
CA VAL A 445 -8.68 -18.48 8.26
C VAL A 445 -8.77 -17.72 9.57
N ILE A 446 -7.64 -17.25 10.08
CA ILE A 446 -7.55 -16.45 11.31
C ILE A 446 -7.60 -14.98 10.93
N ILE A 447 -8.67 -14.30 11.33
CA ILE A 447 -8.87 -12.88 11.09
C ILE A 447 -8.55 -12.11 12.36
N ARG A 448 -7.57 -11.24 12.30
CA ARG A 448 -7.24 -10.35 13.41
C ARG A 448 -8.23 -9.18 13.44
N THR A 449 -8.81 -8.89 14.60
CA THR A 449 -9.60 -7.67 14.76
C THR A 449 -8.71 -6.44 14.59
N LEU A 450 -9.32 -5.31 14.35
CA LEU A 450 -8.66 -4.07 13.96
C LEU A 450 -7.50 -3.70 14.89
N ASP A 451 -6.30 -3.54 14.32
CA ASP A 451 -5.07 -3.16 15.02
C ASP A 451 -4.50 -1.86 14.43
N ILE A 452 -5.17 -0.77 14.69
CA ILE A 452 -4.77 0.59 14.32
C ILE A 452 -4.51 1.42 15.57
N GLY A 453 -3.67 2.42 15.43
CA GLY A 453 -3.29 3.39 16.47
C GLY A 453 -2.85 4.70 15.83
N GLY A 454 -2.31 5.62 16.62
CA GLY A 454 -1.87 6.92 16.12
C GLY A 454 -0.72 6.88 15.10
N ASP A 455 -0.07 5.74 14.95
CA ASP A 455 0.94 5.46 13.92
C ASP A 455 0.35 5.12 12.54
N LYS A 456 -0.96 4.81 12.50
CA LYS A 456 -1.69 4.42 11.29
C LYS A 456 -3.03 5.16 11.23
N PRO A 457 -3.08 6.37 10.73
CA PRO A 457 -4.32 7.11 10.64
C PRO A 457 -5.32 6.40 9.73
N VAL A 458 -6.57 6.31 10.18
CA VAL A 458 -7.69 5.76 9.42
C VAL A 458 -8.79 6.80 9.36
N ALA A 459 -9.33 7.02 8.18
CA ALA A 459 -10.41 7.96 7.99
C ALA A 459 -11.64 7.59 8.86
N GLY A 460 -12.22 8.56 9.52
CA GLY A 460 -13.37 8.36 10.43
C GLY A 460 -12.98 7.99 11.86
N ILE A 461 -11.69 7.92 12.20
CA ILE A 461 -11.20 7.78 13.57
C ILE A 461 -10.25 8.93 13.87
N GLU A 462 -10.62 9.74 14.86
CA GLU A 462 -9.72 10.78 15.39
C GLU A 462 -8.85 10.17 16.47
N PHE A 463 -7.53 10.13 16.22
CA PHE A 463 -6.56 9.69 17.21
C PHE A 463 -6.06 10.90 18.01
N PRO A 464 -5.96 10.77 19.35
CA PRO A 464 -5.28 11.79 20.13
C PRO A 464 -3.80 11.86 19.72
N GLU A 465 -3.20 13.04 19.88
CA GLU A 465 -1.76 13.17 19.71
C GLU A 465 -1.06 12.41 20.86
N GLU A 466 -0.20 11.46 20.51
CA GLU A 466 0.48 10.59 21.46
C GLU A 466 2.00 10.69 21.26
N GLU A 467 2.75 10.83 22.37
CA GLU A 467 4.22 10.81 22.31
C GLU A 467 4.78 9.42 21.95
N ASN A 468 4.03 8.34 22.28
CA ASN A 468 4.42 6.96 22.05
C ASN A 468 3.26 6.14 21.46
N PRO A 469 2.88 6.32 20.18
CA PRO A 469 1.70 5.66 19.59
C PRO A 469 1.73 4.14 19.68
N PHE A 470 2.91 3.51 19.62
CA PHE A 470 3.04 2.06 19.79
C PHE A 470 2.65 1.55 21.18
N LEU A 471 2.71 2.39 22.20
CA LEU A 471 2.29 2.08 23.58
C LEU A 471 0.93 2.64 23.93
N GLY A 472 0.29 3.34 23.01
CA GLY A 472 -0.89 4.15 23.22
C GLY A 472 -2.22 3.45 22.96
N TRP A 473 -3.17 4.21 22.44
CA TRP A 473 -4.54 3.82 22.16
C TRP A 473 -4.64 3.10 20.81
N ARG A 474 -4.39 1.78 20.82
CA ARG A 474 -4.39 0.93 19.62
C ARG A 474 -4.98 -0.45 19.89
N GLY A 475 -5.30 -1.17 18.84
CA GLY A 475 -5.73 -2.56 18.88
C GLY A 475 -6.99 -2.74 19.73
N ILE A 476 -7.00 -3.76 20.60
CA ILE A 476 -8.17 -4.05 21.44
C ILE A 476 -8.56 -2.88 22.36
N ARG A 477 -7.60 -2.06 22.80
CA ARG A 477 -7.88 -0.90 23.66
C ARG A 477 -8.80 0.08 22.94
N MET A 478 -8.46 0.45 21.71
CA MET A 478 -9.27 1.32 20.85
C MET A 478 -10.62 0.66 20.53
N CYS A 479 -10.62 -0.62 20.15
CA CYS A 479 -11.84 -1.35 19.81
C CYS A 479 -12.87 -1.36 20.96
N LEU A 480 -12.42 -1.54 22.21
CA LEU A 480 -13.30 -1.56 23.39
C LEU A 480 -13.82 -0.16 23.78
N ASP A 481 -13.10 0.90 23.44
CA ASP A 481 -13.51 2.28 23.65
C ASP A 481 -14.41 2.82 22.50
N ARG A 482 -14.35 2.16 21.32
CA ARG A 482 -15.20 2.45 20.16
C ARG A 482 -16.07 1.25 19.77
N PRO A 483 -17.03 0.90 20.66
CA PRO A 483 -17.90 -0.25 20.43
C PRO A 483 -18.78 -0.11 19.18
N ASP A 484 -19.02 1.09 18.68
CA ASP A 484 -19.69 1.36 17.41
C ASP A 484 -18.93 0.73 16.23
N ILE A 485 -17.62 0.92 16.16
CA ILE A 485 -16.75 0.35 15.12
C ILE A 485 -16.57 -1.15 15.37
N PHE A 486 -16.27 -1.52 16.60
CA PHE A 486 -15.96 -2.90 16.94
C PHE A 486 -17.15 -3.84 16.74
N LYS A 487 -18.37 -3.44 17.13
CA LYS A 487 -19.59 -4.24 16.90
C LYS A 487 -19.87 -4.44 15.40
N THR A 488 -19.60 -3.46 14.55
CA THR A 488 -19.69 -3.61 13.09
C THR A 488 -18.77 -4.72 12.59
N GLN A 489 -17.51 -4.76 13.04
CA GLN A 489 -16.57 -5.81 12.69
C GLN A 489 -16.99 -7.18 13.26
N LEU A 490 -17.42 -7.23 14.55
CA LEU A 490 -17.84 -8.47 15.19
C LEU A 490 -19.08 -9.09 14.52
N LYS A 491 -20.04 -8.28 14.07
CA LYS A 491 -21.20 -8.75 13.29
C LYS A 491 -20.77 -9.34 11.95
N ALA A 492 -19.89 -8.66 11.21
CA ALA A 492 -19.35 -9.19 9.97
C ALA A 492 -18.65 -10.54 10.20
N LEU A 493 -17.84 -10.67 11.27
CA LEU A 493 -17.15 -11.91 11.63
C LEU A 493 -18.13 -13.04 11.99
N LEU A 494 -19.19 -12.75 12.75
CA LEU A 494 -20.23 -13.71 13.08
C LEU A 494 -20.97 -14.21 11.84
N ARG A 495 -21.26 -13.31 10.89
CA ARG A 495 -21.93 -13.63 9.62
C ARG A 495 -21.09 -14.59 8.77
N VAL A 496 -19.77 -14.35 8.68
CA VAL A 496 -18.89 -15.20 7.86
C VAL A 496 -18.50 -16.50 8.56
N ALA A 497 -18.65 -16.61 9.86
CA ALA A 497 -18.37 -17.84 10.61
C ALA A 497 -19.25 -19.03 10.17
N VAL A 498 -20.34 -18.78 9.43
CA VAL A 498 -21.17 -19.85 8.79
C VAL A 498 -20.37 -20.73 7.82
N HIS A 499 -19.21 -20.26 7.30
CA HIS A 499 -18.33 -21.06 6.48
C HIS A 499 -17.59 -22.16 7.26
N GLY A 500 -17.53 -22.09 8.59
CA GLY A 500 -17.01 -23.13 9.48
C GLY A 500 -15.48 -23.16 9.63
N ASN A 501 -14.73 -22.34 8.88
CA ASN A 501 -13.26 -22.31 8.95
C ASN A 501 -12.70 -20.98 9.44
N VAL A 502 -13.53 -20.06 9.90
CA VAL A 502 -13.12 -18.74 10.38
C VAL A 502 -12.82 -18.77 11.88
N LYS A 503 -11.66 -18.25 12.25
CA LYS A 503 -11.25 -17.99 13.64
C LYS A 503 -10.95 -16.50 13.79
N VAL A 504 -11.09 -15.97 15.00
CA VAL A 504 -10.90 -14.54 15.29
C VAL A 504 -9.83 -14.36 16.35
N MET A 505 -8.94 -13.40 16.12
CA MET A 505 -7.80 -13.13 17.00
C MET A 505 -7.79 -11.67 17.47
N LEU A 506 -7.63 -11.45 18.77
CA LEU A 506 -7.54 -10.13 19.38
C LEU A 506 -6.09 -9.66 19.47
N PRO A 507 -5.74 -8.48 18.94
CA PRO A 507 -4.40 -7.90 19.07
C PRO A 507 -4.23 -7.15 20.38
N MET A 508 -2.99 -6.91 20.82
CA MET A 508 -2.60 -6.01 21.91
C MET A 508 -3.21 -6.31 23.28
N VAL A 509 -3.68 -7.53 23.49
CA VAL A 509 -4.27 -7.93 24.79
C VAL A 509 -3.22 -7.86 25.89
N SER A 510 -3.60 -7.28 27.02
CA SER A 510 -2.78 -7.10 28.21
C SER A 510 -3.46 -7.59 29.50
N GLU A 511 -4.80 -7.70 29.48
CA GLU A 511 -5.63 -8.07 30.63
C GLU A 511 -6.74 -9.06 30.25
N ILE A 512 -7.15 -9.91 31.18
CA ILE A 512 -8.26 -10.86 30.96
C ILE A 512 -9.57 -10.11 30.74
N ALA A 513 -9.76 -8.99 31.40
CA ALA A 513 -10.95 -8.16 31.27
C ALA A 513 -11.23 -7.71 29.83
N GLU A 514 -10.19 -7.50 29.01
CA GLU A 514 -10.34 -7.15 27.59
C GLU A 514 -11.00 -8.30 26.80
N VAL A 515 -10.60 -9.54 27.08
CA VAL A 515 -11.19 -10.75 26.47
C VAL A 515 -12.64 -10.92 26.92
N GLU A 516 -12.94 -10.76 28.21
CA GLU A 516 -14.29 -10.94 28.74
C GLU A 516 -15.25 -9.85 28.23
N ARG A 517 -14.80 -8.59 28.14
CA ARG A 517 -15.58 -7.50 27.52
C ARG A 517 -15.85 -7.80 26.05
N THR A 518 -14.87 -8.32 25.32
CA THR A 518 -15.06 -8.70 23.92
C THR A 518 -16.07 -9.82 23.77
N LYS A 519 -16.02 -10.86 24.60
CA LYS A 519 -17.03 -11.93 24.60
C LYS A 519 -18.43 -11.39 24.85
N ALA A 520 -18.61 -10.46 25.80
CA ALA A 520 -19.90 -9.83 26.04
C ALA A 520 -20.42 -9.09 24.80
N LEU A 521 -19.56 -8.33 24.10
CA LEU A 521 -19.91 -7.67 22.83
C LEU A 521 -20.26 -8.67 21.72
N ILE A 522 -19.57 -9.81 21.64
CA ILE A 522 -19.90 -10.88 20.68
C ILE A 522 -21.31 -11.42 20.95
N GLU A 523 -21.68 -11.64 22.21
CA GLU A 523 -23.04 -12.10 22.58
C GLU A 523 -24.10 -11.06 22.25
N GLU A 524 -23.84 -9.78 22.49
CA GLU A 524 -24.73 -8.69 22.09
C GLU A 524 -24.92 -8.66 20.56
N CYS A 525 -23.83 -8.72 19.79
CA CYS A 525 -23.89 -8.75 18.32
C CYS A 525 -24.68 -9.96 17.81
N ALA A 526 -24.46 -11.13 18.40
CA ALA A 526 -25.21 -12.33 18.03
C ALA A 526 -26.71 -12.22 18.32
N ALA A 527 -27.08 -11.61 19.45
CA ALA A 527 -28.48 -11.34 19.77
C ALA A 527 -29.11 -10.34 18.78
N GLU A 528 -28.38 -9.29 18.39
CA GLU A 528 -28.82 -8.32 17.39
C GLU A 528 -29.03 -8.97 16.01
N LEU A 529 -28.09 -9.81 15.55
CA LEU A 529 -28.22 -10.55 14.28
C LEU A 529 -29.41 -11.54 14.32
N ALA A 530 -29.59 -12.24 15.44
CA ALA A 530 -30.72 -13.13 15.61
C ALA A 530 -32.06 -12.39 15.54
N ALA A 531 -32.18 -11.24 16.20
CA ALA A 531 -33.36 -10.39 16.16
C ALA A 531 -33.65 -9.85 14.74
N ALA A 532 -32.61 -9.59 13.94
CA ALA A 532 -32.70 -9.17 12.56
C ALA A 532 -32.99 -10.34 11.59
N GLY A 533 -32.95 -11.59 12.04
CA GLY A 533 -33.09 -12.78 11.19
C GLY A 533 -31.88 -13.01 10.25
N THR A 534 -30.73 -12.39 10.53
CA THR A 534 -29.52 -12.51 9.74
C THR A 534 -28.78 -13.80 10.10
N PRO A 535 -28.42 -14.67 9.17
CA PRO A 535 -27.66 -15.89 9.44
C PRO A 535 -26.27 -15.58 10.04
N PHE A 536 -25.90 -16.31 11.08
CA PHE A 536 -24.58 -16.22 11.71
C PHE A 536 -24.18 -17.54 12.37
N ALA A 537 -22.90 -17.68 12.70
CA ALA A 537 -22.38 -18.79 13.50
C ALA A 537 -21.37 -18.27 14.54
N ARG A 538 -21.01 -19.12 15.52
CA ARG A 538 -19.93 -18.82 16.47
C ARG A 538 -18.60 -19.19 15.85
N PHE A 539 -17.56 -18.47 16.23
CA PHE A 539 -16.17 -18.71 15.85
C PHE A 539 -15.31 -19.00 17.08
N GLU A 540 -14.16 -19.60 16.87
CA GLU A 540 -13.13 -19.72 17.90
C GLU A 540 -12.45 -18.37 18.10
N LEU A 541 -12.40 -17.90 19.35
CA LEU A 541 -11.72 -16.68 19.75
C LEU A 541 -10.33 -17.00 20.29
N GLY A 542 -9.31 -16.37 19.75
CA GLY A 542 -7.92 -16.44 20.19
C GLY A 542 -7.33 -15.08 20.51
N VAL A 543 -6.10 -15.08 21.00
CA VAL A 543 -5.36 -13.87 21.34
C VAL A 543 -3.99 -13.88 20.67
N MET A 544 -3.59 -12.73 20.14
CA MET A 544 -2.23 -12.48 19.74
C MET A 544 -1.38 -12.20 20.98
N ILE A 545 -0.41 -13.05 21.26
CA ILE A 545 0.53 -12.86 22.37
C ILE A 545 1.70 -12.02 21.85
N GLU A 546 1.63 -10.75 22.12
CA GLU A 546 2.59 -9.76 21.61
C GLU A 546 2.95 -8.67 22.63
N THR A 547 2.29 -8.70 23.80
CA THR A 547 2.64 -7.86 24.95
C THR A 547 3.33 -8.68 26.03
N PRO A 548 4.33 -8.14 26.75
CA PRO A 548 4.91 -8.84 27.90
C PRO A 548 3.89 -9.20 28.98
N ALA A 549 2.85 -8.39 29.16
CA ALA A 549 1.76 -8.66 30.09
C ALA A 549 1.02 -9.96 29.72
N ALA A 550 0.64 -10.13 28.42
CA ALA A 550 -0.01 -11.34 27.94
C ALA A 550 0.85 -12.59 28.15
N VAL A 551 2.18 -12.51 27.95
CA VAL A 551 3.11 -13.61 28.22
C VAL A 551 3.05 -14.02 29.68
N LEU A 552 3.09 -13.07 30.62
CA LEU A 552 3.10 -13.34 32.06
C LEU A 552 1.78 -13.94 32.56
N ILE A 553 0.65 -13.56 31.98
CA ILE A 553 -0.67 -14.08 32.34
C ILE A 553 -1.15 -15.19 31.40
N ALA A 554 -0.31 -15.70 30.49
CA ALA A 554 -0.69 -16.70 29.50
C ALA A 554 -1.35 -17.96 30.10
N PRO A 555 -0.93 -18.51 31.26
CA PRO A 555 -1.60 -19.65 31.87
C PRO A 555 -3.07 -19.37 32.25
N GLU A 556 -3.39 -18.15 32.67
CA GLU A 556 -4.76 -17.77 32.96
C GLU A 556 -5.52 -17.42 31.68
N LEU A 557 -4.90 -16.66 30.78
CA LEU A 557 -5.48 -16.30 29.49
C LEU A 557 -5.91 -17.51 28.66
N ALA A 558 -5.12 -18.61 28.71
CA ALA A 558 -5.42 -19.86 28.04
C ALA A 558 -6.74 -20.51 28.44
N ARG A 559 -7.29 -20.19 29.62
CA ARG A 559 -8.61 -20.68 30.08
C ARG A 559 -9.77 -19.94 29.42
N HIS A 560 -9.49 -18.79 28.83
CA HIS A 560 -10.50 -17.90 28.28
C HIS A 560 -10.57 -17.92 26.75
N VAL A 561 -9.63 -18.56 26.06
CA VAL A 561 -9.54 -18.53 24.59
C VAL A 561 -9.25 -19.91 24.00
N ALA A 562 -9.51 -20.07 22.69
CA ALA A 562 -9.33 -21.34 21.99
C ALA A 562 -7.89 -21.54 21.44
N PHE A 563 -7.15 -20.45 21.25
CA PHE A 563 -5.80 -20.51 20.72
C PHE A 563 -4.97 -19.26 21.05
N PHE A 564 -3.66 -19.41 20.96
CA PHE A 564 -2.69 -18.33 20.93
C PHE A 564 -1.99 -18.24 19.57
N SER A 565 -1.70 -17.04 19.12
CA SER A 565 -0.77 -16.78 18.03
C SER A 565 0.28 -15.76 18.47
N ILE A 566 1.56 -16.10 18.33
CA ILE A 566 2.66 -15.27 18.84
C ILE A 566 3.03 -14.21 17.79
N GLY A 567 2.81 -12.95 18.10
CA GLY A 567 3.18 -11.79 17.28
C GLY A 567 4.61 -11.34 17.57
N THR A 568 5.62 -11.99 17.00
CA THR A 568 7.04 -11.79 17.37
C THR A 568 7.55 -10.38 17.11
N ASN A 569 7.01 -9.65 16.14
CA ASN A 569 7.48 -8.30 15.82
C ASN A 569 7.22 -7.32 16.98
N ASP A 570 5.96 -7.23 17.44
CA ASP A 570 5.60 -6.38 18.57
C ASP A 570 6.10 -6.96 19.90
N LEU A 571 6.07 -8.28 20.07
CA LEU A 571 6.62 -8.93 21.26
C LEU A 571 8.11 -8.61 21.47
N THR A 572 8.91 -8.66 20.41
CA THR A 572 10.34 -8.32 20.48
C THR A 572 10.51 -6.85 20.84
N GLN A 573 9.79 -5.95 20.16
CA GLN A 573 9.82 -4.52 20.44
C GLN A 573 9.55 -4.20 21.91
N TYR A 574 8.49 -4.80 22.47
CA TYR A 574 8.06 -4.50 23.84
C TYR A 574 8.92 -5.19 24.90
N ILE A 575 9.41 -6.40 24.67
CA ILE A 575 10.34 -7.06 25.60
C ILE A 575 11.68 -6.34 25.64
N MET A 576 12.19 -5.94 24.49
CA MET A 576 13.47 -5.26 24.38
C MET A 576 13.38 -3.75 24.67
N ALA A 577 12.15 -3.21 24.82
CA ALA A 577 11.88 -1.77 25.00
C ALA A 577 12.60 -0.91 23.95
N ALA A 578 12.60 -1.38 22.70
CA ALA A 578 13.33 -0.79 21.60
C ALA A 578 12.42 -0.61 20.38
N ASP A 579 12.23 0.62 19.96
CA ASP A 579 11.47 0.94 18.76
C ASP A 579 12.17 0.33 17.53
N ARG A 580 11.47 -0.58 16.84
CA ARG A 580 11.98 -1.28 15.65
C ARG A 580 12.24 -0.33 14.47
N LEU A 581 11.59 0.84 14.47
CA LEU A 581 11.75 1.85 13.41
C LEU A 581 12.91 2.81 13.69
N HIS A 582 13.45 2.82 14.92
CA HIS A 582 14.53 3.71 15.29
C HIS A 582 15.92 3.10 14.98
N PRO A 583 16.68 3.65 14.01
CA PRO A 583 17.91 3.02 13.52
C PRO A 583 18.97 2.72 14.59
N ALA A 584 19.10 3.60 15.59
CA ALA A 584 20.12 3.46 16.63
C ALA A 584 19.89 2.24 17.55
N VAL A 585 18.65 1.76 17.67
CA VAL A 585 18.28 0.63 18.53
C VAL A 585 17.75 -0.57 17.73
N ALA A 586 17.66 -0.48 16.39
CA ALA A 586 17.16 -1.56 15.53
C ALA A 586 17.87 -2.91 15.76
N ARG A 587 19.17 -2.89 16.13
CA ARG A 587 19.93 -4.09 16.47
C ARG A 587 19.38 -4.86 17.68
N LEU A 588 18.54 -4.25 18.51
CA LEU A 588 17.90 -4.90 19.64
C LEU A 588 16.64 -5.69 19.24
N ASN A 589 16.11 -5.43 18.04
CA ASN A 589 14.94 -6.13 17.49
C ASN A 589 15.33 -7.49 16.89
N ASP A 590 16.06 -8.29 17.65
CA ASP A 590 16.42 -9.66 17.27
C ASP A 590 15.59 -10.66 18.07
N VAL A 591 14.73 -11.41 17.37
CA VAL A 591 13.90 -12.46 17.96
C VAL A 591 14.71 -13.56 18.65
N THR A 592 15.98 -13.76 18.23
CA THR A 592 16.87 -14.76 18.85
C THR A 592 17.38 -14.33 20.21
N ASN A 593 17.09 -13.10 20.63
CA ASN A 593 17.46 -12.66 21.97
C ASN A 593 16.91 -13.62 23.04
N PRO A 594 17.72 -14.04 24.02
CA PRO A 594 17.27 -14.98 25.05
C PRO A 594 16.01 -14.56 25.81
N ALA A 595 15.78 -13.26 26.02
CA ALA A 595 14.57 -12.76 26.67
C ALA A 595 13.33 -13.02 25.82
N VAL A 596 13.42 -12.77 24.52
CA VAL A 596 12.31 -12.99 23.56
C VAL A 596 12.03 -14.48 23.41
N MET A 597 13.08 -15.29 23.22
CA MET A 597 12.94 -16.76 23.14
C MET A 597 12.36 -17.38 24.42
N THR A 598 12.71 -16.83 25.59
CA THR A 598 12.10 -17.26 26.86
C THR A 598 10.61 -16.94 26.90
N ALA A 599 10.19 -15.74 26.45
CA ALA A 599 8.79 -15.34 26.40
C ALA A 599 7.97 -16.23 25.43
N ILE A 600 8.53 -16.55 24.26
CA ILE A 600 7.94 -17.51 23.31
C ILE A 600 7.76 -18.88 23.98
N GLY A 601 8.79 -19.37 24.67
CA GLY A 601 8.74 -20.64 25.39
C GLY A 601 7.70 -20.66 26.53
N MET A 602 7.58 -19.57 27.29
CA MET A 602 6.55 -19.43 28.35
C MET A 602 5.14 -19.49 27.76
N THR A 603 4.91 -18.79 26.67
CA THR A 603 3.62 -18.77 25.97
C THR A 603 3.25 -20.15 25.43
N ALA A 604 4.19 -20.79 24.72
CA ALA A 604 3.99 -22.13 24.17
C ALA A 604 3.69 -23.15 25.27
N LYS A 605 4.44 -23.12 26.36
CA LYS A 605 4.21 -23.98 27.52
C LYS A 605 2.80 -23.80 28.10
N ALA A 606 2.37 -22.56 28.32
CA ALA A 606 1.05 -22.26 28.85
C ALA A 606 -0.08 -22.83 27.96
N ALA A 607 0.06 -22.67 26.64
CA ALA A 607 -0.93 -23.18 25.69
C ALA A 607 -0.96 -24.73 25.67
N VAL A 608 0.20 -25.38 25.63
CA VAL A 608 0.30 -26.86 25.66
C VAL A 608 -0.29 -27.43 26.95
N GLU A 609 0.01 -26.84 28.12
CA GLU A 609 -0.53 -27.26 29.41
C GLU A 609 -2.06 -27.07 29.50
N ALA A 610 -2.59 -26.04 28.84
CA ALA A 610 -4.03 -25.79 28.77
C ALA A 610 -4.74 -26.60 27.67
N GLY A 611 -4.00 -27.26 26.79
CA GLY A 611 -4.55 -28.05 25.67
C GLY A 611 -5.15 -27.21 24.55
N ILE A 612 -4.70 -25.95 24.39
CA ILE A 612 -5.11 -25.07 23.30
C ILE A 612 -4.04 -25.00 22.20
N MET A 613 -4.43 -24.66 20.97
CA MET A 613 -3.51 -24.43 19.85
C MET A 613 -2.57 -23.27 20.14
N VAL A 614 -1.31 -23.39 19.76
CA VAL A 614 -0.35 -22.28 19.73
C VAL A 614 0.33 -22.19 18.37
N GLY A 615 0.19 -21.03 17.76
CA GLY A 615 0.83 -20.67 16.49
C GLY A 615 1.73 -19.45 16.63
N MET A 616 2.31 -19.04 15.51
CA MET A 616 3.14 -17.85 15.38
C MET A 616 2.87 -17.18 14.04
N CYS A 617 2.62 -15.87 14.06
CA CYS A 617 2.35 -15.09 12.85
C CYS A 617 3.32 -13.90 12.64
N GLY A 618 4.31 -13.72 13.51
CA GLY A 618 5.38 -12.77 13.29
C GLY A 618 6.38 -13.25 12.23
N GLU A 619 7.27 -12.36 11.79
CA GLU A 619 8.27 -12.69 10.74
C GLU A 619 9.19 -13.85 11.09
N ALA A 620 9.42 -14.09 12.39
CA ALA A 620 10.21 -15.23 12.86
C ALA A 620 9.66 -16.60 12.42
N ALA A 621 8.35 -16.72 12.17
CA ALA A 621 7.72 -17.95 11.72
C ALA A 621 8.26 -18.44 10.36
N GLY A 622 8.72 -17.52 9.50
CA GLY A 622 9.31 -17.82 8.20
C GLY A 622 10.81 -18.17 8.25
N ARG A 623 11.45 -18.06 9.42
CA ARG A 623 12.88 -18.36 9.58
C ARG A 623 13.14 -19.85 9.71
N ALA A 624 13.58 -20.47 8.62
CA ALA A 624 13.84 -21.91 8.55
C ALA A 624 14.82 -22.42 9.62
N ASP A 625 15.79 -21.60 10.04
CA ASP A 625 16.75 -21.90 11.11
C ASP A 625 16.11 -21.98 12.51
N LEU A 626 15.00 -21.31 12.74
CA LEU A 626 14.29 -21.27 14.03
C LEU A 626 13.11 -22.26 14.11
N ILE A 627 12.57 -22.69 12.98
CA ILE A 627 11.41 -23.60 12.91
C ILE A 627 11.59 -24.85 13.79
N PRO A 628 12.73 -25.56 13.78
CA PRO A 628 12.93 -26.72 14.65
C PRO A 628 12.74 -26.41 16.12
N GLN A 629 13.19 -25.24 16.57
CA GLN A 629 13.07 -24.83 17.95
C GLN A 629 11.62 -24.48 18.31
N PHE A 630 10.89 -23.80 17.44
CA PHE A 630 9.47 -23.47 17.64
C PHE A 630 8.61 -24.74 17.73
N ILE A 631 8.83 -25.69 16.83
CA ILE A 631 8.12 -26.98 16.86
C ILE A 631 8.44 -27.76 18.15
N LYS A 632 9.70 -27.76 18.60
CA LYS A 632 10.10 -28.38 19.87
C LYS A 632 9.44 -27.72 21.09
N MET A 633 9.17 -26.41 21.04
CA MET A 633 8.42 -25.70 22.08
C MET A 633 6.93 -26.08 22.09
N GLY A 634 6.41 -26.69 21.04
CA GLY A 634 5.01 -27.13 20.95
C GLY A 634 4.15 -26.35 19.97
N LEU A 635 4.71 -25.45 19.16
CA LEU A 635 3.94 -24.73 18.15
C LEU A 635 3.45 -25.72 17.08
N THR A 636 2.20 -25.55 16.67
CA THR A 636 1.52 -26.38 15.67
C THR A 636 1.05 -25.59 14.45
N GLU A 637 1.20 -24.28 14.45
CA GLU A 637 0.90 -23.41 13.32
C GLU A 637 2.02 -22.37 13.15
N LEU A 638 2.46 -22.16 11.90
CA LEU A 638 3.46 -21.17 11.53
C LEU A 638 2.93 -20.38 10.33
N SER A 639 2.69 -19.10 10.52
CA SER A 639 2.13 -18.21 9.50
C SER A 639 3.14 -17.17 9.05
N MET A 640 3.32 -17.05 7.74
CA MET A 640 4.40 -16.28 7.14
C MET A 640 4.00 -15.69 5.78
N SER A 641 4.87 -14.88 5.20
CA SER A 641 4.69 -14.42 3.82
C SER A 641 4.65 -15.61 2.84
N PRO A 642 3.87 -15.54 1.76
CA PRO A 642 3.77 -16.61 0.77
C PRO A 642 5.11 -17.12 0.25
N SER A 643 6.09 -16.24 0.06
CA SER A 643 7.45 -16.58 -0.41
C SER A 643 8.23 -17.51 0.52
N SER A 644 7.89 -17.58 1.81
CA SER A 644 8.59 -18.40 2.80
C SER A 644 7.96 -19.78 3.02
N ILE A 645 6.75 -20.02 2.54
CA ILE A 645 5.94 -21.22 2.84
C ILE A 645 6.64 -22.51 2.43
N GLN A 646 7.13 -22.59 1.20
CA GLN A 646 7.76 -23.81 0.69
C GLN A 646 9.06 -24.13 1.42
N ARG A 647 9.84 -23.09 1.77
CA ARG A 647 11.08 -23.25 2.57
C ARG A 647 10.76 -23.74 3.99
N ALA A 648 9.70 -23.21 4.60
CA ALA A 648 9.25 -23.68 5.91
C ALA A 648 8.76 -25.12 5.87
N LYS A 649 7.96 -25.51 4.88
CA LYS A 649 7.50 -26.89 4.68
C LYS A 649 8.67 -27.85 4.50
N LYS A 650 9.68 -27.47 3.72
CA LYS A 650 10.93 -28.25 3.57
C LYS A 650 11.62 -28.41 4.92
N ALA A 651 11.86 -27.31 5.65
CA ALA A 651 12.53 -27.35 6.94
C ALA A 651 11.82 -28.27 7.95
N ILE A 652 10.49 -28.31 7.93
CA ILE A 652 9.71 -29.19 8.81
C ILE A 652 9.78 -30.66 8.34
N ALA A 653 9.74 -30.90 7.03
CA ALA A 653 9.81 -32.26 6.48
C ALA A 653 11.17 -32.94 6.68
N GLU A 654 12.23 -32.14 6.92
CA GLU A 654 13.59 -32.61 7.19
C GLU A 654 13.88 -32.84 8.69
N LEU A 655 12.90 -32.55 9.61
CA LEU A 655 12.99 -32.81 11.05
C LEU A 655 12.69 -34.30 11.36
#